data_38460e15722fa802037edf7f81837011
#
_entry.id   38460e15722fa802037edf7f81837011
#
_cell.length_a   1.000
_cell.length_b   1.000
_cell.length_c   1.000
_cell.angle_alpha   90.00
_cell.angle_beta   90.00
_cell.angle_gamma   90.00
#
_symmetry.space_group_name_H-M   'P 1'
#
loop_
_entity.id
_entity.type
_entity.pdbx_description
1 polymer ?
#
loop_
_entity_poly.entity_id
_entity_poly.type
_entity_poly.pdbx_seq_one_letter_code
_entity_poly.pdbx_strand_id
1 'polypeptide(L)'
;MSYMFSTGRLRPNKLQGKKDKDYHKEYAKFCLAIMSNYIYRRYINKCLINWSFFKGQDGQWIFEEDIEAFFLDESGDVRNRLKWTKNVIKPMVQQYVGNAIRLAYDARANCVSDFVINKREQELKELKAWQNVADSDKFLKDLIKEKVPILDTELETEELFYNTFVENYEKDINNLLEFISNEINIDELKTQITRNLAICGLGIYKGYEAGENYAAEAINPLFFLWDMSAKKPDLTDSEFMGEWYYMDTPSIFERYPHLTKDEREAIENYSNHTNQNNMHKIVNGIYTIPGGKVPTYEIYWKDVERREYGWVMDEYGYPYYTMINNPDSKYKDKDLIEPQTEKHKEEMGGKKKQTIYVDVLRYCIMIPQEEIGYGDIVLEYGILPYQEKNLYDPANVKFPYKCYTWVYDRGEVLTPLDDVIDPQRFLNRTISVIESQMANMRGSGTVISKSAVDDRDGEADITRNINSSKPIFVDTDRVGSVQNAIGTYGTNIGSGTLQMFQVIQAVQQSIQDVTGVNEAMTGTQGGSDVLVGVVEAQIQRGSLVQEPFYWALTSILRQAYEHMATVGKAIYYDNPRKLAMMIGDEGLSRIEITKDHLLQDYRIFIKRSETPEQGVNAANQLLFTLLQAGMIDQLIFANLFNRATPELVANALRQYQRDKKMAQQEADKAAQEGAVQGRAAQADMLAQAQQEQAAQQQQAMDMQQMAHQQELEKVALKEGAKTERDIIKMQGLQ
;
A
#
# COMPACT_ATOMS: atom_id res chain seq x y z
N MET A 1 34.62 12.26 -4.15
CA MET A 1 35.43 12.71 -5.30
C MET A 1 34.50 13.03 -6.44
N SER A 2 34.63 14.21 -6.95
CA SER A 2 33.70 14.85 -7.87
C SER A 2 33.77 14.23 -9.28
N TYR A 3 32.99 13.18 -9.54
CA TYR A 3 32.67 12.77 -10.92
C TYR A 3 31.57 13.64 -11.53
N MET A 4 31.20 14.73 -10.85
CA MET A 4 29.99 15.46 -11.12
C MET A 4 30.04 16.38 -12.34
N PHE A 5 31.19 16.70 -12.92
CA PHE A 5 31.21 17.90 -13.78
C PHE A 5 32.12 17.76 -15.00
N SER A 6 31.85 16.78 -15.86
CA SER A 6 32.45 16.79 -17.19
C SER A 6 31.93 17.94 -18.09
N THR A 7 30.84 18.58 -17.70
CA THR A 7 30.22 19.68 -18.51
C THR A 7 30.65 21.06 -18.10
N GLY A 8 31.47 21.21 -17.05
CA GLY A 8 31.96 22.54 -16.62
C GLY A 8 30.89 23.51 -16.09
N ARG A 9 29.66 23.08 -15.93
CA ARG A 9 28.58 23.93 -15.41
C ARG A 9 28.66 24.01 -13.89
N LEU A 10 28.77 25.26 -13.41
CA LEU A 10 28.78 25.53 -11.97
C LEU A 10 27.35 25.49 -11.43
N ARG A 11 27.19 24.92 -10.24
CA ARG A 11 25.93 24.95 -9.51
C ARG A 11 25.57 26.40 -9.16
N PRO A 12 24.36 26.89 -9.49
CA PRO A 12 23.89 28.20 -9.05
C PRO A 12 23.89 28.35 -7.54
N ASN A 13 24.15 29.55 -7.04
CA ASN A 13 24.22 29.82 -5.61
C ASN A 13 22.81 29.83 -5.00
N LYS A 14 22.49 28.88 -4.12
CA LYS A 14 21.20 28.78 -3.40
C LYS A 14 20.89 29.98 -2.49
N LEU A 15 21.91 30.73 -2.08
CA LEU A 15 21.77 31.92 -1.23
C LEU A 15 21.52 33.20 -2.00
N GLN A 16 21.38 33.13 -3.32
CA GLN A 16 21.07 34.26 -4.17
C GLN A 16 19.73 34.90 -3.76
N GLY A 17 19.72 36.23 -3.59
CA GLY A 17 18.53 36.95 -3.10
C GLY A 17 17.36 37.01 -4.07
N LYS A 18 17.63 36.99 -5.39
CA LYS A 18 16.63 37.00 -6.43
C LYS A 18 16.67 35.68 -7.20
N LYS A 19 15.57 34.93 -7.18
CA LYS A 19 15.45 33.64 -7.85
C LYS A 19 14.41 33.77 -8.97
N ASP A 20 14.88 34.34 -10.08
CA ASP A 20 14.10 34.59 -11.28
C ASP A 20 14.10 33.41 -12.27
N LYS A 21 13.53 33.63 -13.46
CA LYS A 21 13.46 32.62 -14.54
C LYS A 21 14.85 32.08 -14.89
N ASP A 22 15.87 32.96 -14.94
CA ASP A 22 17.22 32.55 -15.31
C ASP A 22 17.88 31.69 -14.26
N TYR A 23 17.65 31.95 -12.95
CA TYR A 23 18.10 31.07 -11.88
C TYR A 23 17.52 29.66 -12.02
N HIS A 24 16.20 29.54 -12.23
CA HIS A 24 15.53 28.25 -12.37
C HIS A 24 16.03 27.50 -13.61
N LYS A 25 16.17 28.20 -14.72
CA LYS A 25 16.71 27.63 -15.95
C LYS A 25 18.13 27.08 -15.78
N GLU A 26 19.04 27.87 -15.20
CA GLU A 26 20.43 27.43 -15.01
C GLU A 26 20.54 26.29 -14.00
N TYR A 27 19.69 26.30 -12.97
CA TYR A 27 19.66 25.18 -12.01
C TYR A 27 19.11 23.89 -12.63
N ALA A 28 18.06 23.98 -13.42
CA ALA A 28 17.51 22.84 -14.17
C ALA A 28 18.55 22.26 -15.14
N LYS A 29 19.28 23.13 -15.88
CA LYS A 29 20.38 22.69 -16.75
C LYS A 29 21.52 22.01 -15.99
N PHE A 30 21.83 22.49 -14.79
CA PHE A 30 22.78 21.82 -13.91
C PHE A 30 22.32 20.40 -13.55
N CYS A 31 21.03 20.22 -13.19
CA CYS A 31 20.47 18.92 -12.90
C CYS A 31 20.48 18.00 -14.14
N LEU A 32 20.12 18.51 -15.31
CA LEU A 32 20.11 17.75 -16.57
C LEU A 32 21.51 17.25 -16.97
N ALA A 33 22.58 17.88 -16.50
CA ALA A 33 23.93 17.42 -16.76
C ALA A 33 24.19 15.98 -16.27
N ILE A 34 23.36 15.44 -15.35
CA ILE A 34 23.44 14.07 -14.89
C ILE A 34 23.21 13.04 -16.02
N MET A 35 22.44 13.39 -17.05
CA MET A 35 22.19 12.50 -18.20
C MET A 35 23.46 12.18 -18.97
N SER A 36 24.50 13.00 -18.88
CA SER A 36 25.82 12.73 -19.45
C SER A 36 26.71 11.85 -18.54
N ASN A 37 26.31 11.62 -17.30
CA ASN A 37 27.07 10.83 -16.34
C ASN A 37 27.12 9.36 -16.77
N TYR A 38 28.30 8.76 -16.72
CA TYR A 38 28.53 7.36 -17.08
C TYR A 38 27.68 6.38 -16.25
N ILE A 39 27.57 6.60 -14.94
CA ILE A 39 26.80 5.71 -14.02
C ILE A 39 25.32 5.74 -14.41
N TYR A 40 24.78 6.95 -14.65
CA TYR A 40 23.38 7.11 -15.06
C TYR A 40 23.10 6.42 -16.40
N ARG A 41 23.96 6.64 -17.41
CA ARG A 41 23.82 6.00 -18.73
C ARG A 41 23.89 4.48 -18.63
N ARG A 42 24.84 3.96 -17.83
CA ARG A 42 24.97 2.52 -17.58
C ARG A 42 23.69 1.94 -16.99
N TYR A 43 23.08 2.63 -16.00
CA TYR A 43 21.82 2.23 -15.42
C TYR A 43 20.68 2.23 -16.45
N ILE A 44 20.53 3.27 -17.22
CA ILE A 44 19.50 3.38 -18.28
C ILE A 44 19.68 2.26 -19.31
N ASN A 45 20.89 2.01 -19.80
CA ASN A 45 21.16 0.91 -20.74
C ASN A 45 20.79 -0.45 -20.14
N LYS A 46 21.11 -0.68 -18.86
CA LYS A 46 20.72 -1.89 -18.13
C LYS A 46 19.21 -2.06 -18.09
N CYS A 47 18.47 -1.01 -17.73
CA CYS A 47 17.01 -1.04 -17.72
C CYS A 47 16.42 -1.33 -19.11
N LEU A 48 17.01 -0.77 -20.18
CA LEU A 48 16.60 -1.03 -21.54
C LEU A 48 16.79 -2.50 -21.94
N ILE A 49 17.94 -3.08 -21.61
CA ILE A 49 18.22 -4.49 -21.80
C ILE A 49 17.18 -5.34 -21.07
N ASN A 50 16.92 -5.06 -19.80
CA ASN A 50 15.96 -5.79 -18.98
C ASN A 50 14.54 -5.71 -19.57
N TRP A 51 14.12 -4.54 -20.06
CA TRP A 51 12.84 -4.35 -20.73
C TRP A 51 12.76 -5.13 -22.04
N SER A 52 13.86 -5.23 -22.83
CA SER A 52 13.88 -6.01 -24.07
C SER A 52 13.69 -7.49 -23.79
N PHE A 53 14.36 -8.02 -22.78
CA PHE A 53 14.16 -9.39 -22.34
C PHE A 53 12.74 -9.66 -21.85
N PHE A 54 12.19 -8.78 -21.03
CA PHE A 54 10.82 -8.90 -20.57
C PHE A 54 9.81 -8.93 -21.73
N LYS A 55 10.01 -8.07 -22.75
CA LYS A 55 9.16 -8.03 -23.95
C LYS A 55 9.38 -9.22 -24.88
N GLY A 56 10.46 -9.97 -24.72
CA GLY A 56 10.86 -11.03 -25.65
C GLY A 56 11.38 -10.50 -26.98
N GLN A 57 11.88 -9.25 -26.99
CA GLN A 57 12.45 -8.58 -28.17
C GLN A 57 13.98 -8.62 -28.17
N ASP A 58 14.54 -9.53 -27.43
CA ASP A 58 15.98 -9.76 -27.25
C ASP A 58 16.75 -10.07 -28.54
N GLY A 59 16.02 -10.40 -29.62
CA GLY A 59 16.61 -10.83 -30.89
C GLY A 59 17.33 -9.75 -31.69
N GLN A 60 17.13 -8.46 -31.44
CA GLN A 60 17.72 -7.41 -32.27
C GLN A 60 18.96 -6.72 -31.67
N TRP A 61 19.11 -6.71 -30.34
CA TRP A 61 20.14 -5.90 -29.65
C TRP A 61 21.23 -6.70 -28.95
N ILE A 62 20.89 -7.88 -28.49
CA ILE A 62 21.77 -8.68 -27.63
C ILE A 62 22.57 -9.67 -28.45
N PHE A 63 22.08 -9.96 -29.64
CA PHE A 63 22.67 -10.93 -30.55
C PHE A 63 23.66 -10.36 -31.57
N GLU A 64 23.79 -9.03 -31.71
CA GLU A 64 24.77 -8.53 -32.68
C GLU A 64 26.20 -8.95 -32.30
N GLU A 65 26.61 -8.78 -31.06
CA GLU A 65 27.91 -9.26 -30.57
C GLU A 65 28.00 -10.78 -30.44
N ASP A 66 26.90 -11.44 -30.00
CA ASP A 66 26.83 -12.89 -29.91
C ASP A 66 26.60 -13.56 -31.31
N ILE A 67 25.96 -12.87 -32.24
CA ILE A 67 25.76 -13.31 -33.61
C ILE A 67 27.09 -13.32 -34.35
N GLU A 68 27.93 -12.32 -34.23
CA GLU A 68 29.26 -12.27 -34.82
C GLU A 68 30.12 -13.42 -34.34
N ALA A 69 30.08 -13.78 -33.07
CA ALA A 69 30.92 -14.83 -32.52
C ALA A 69 30.49 -16.26 -32.83
N PHE A 70 29.17 -16.50 -33.07
CA PHE A 70 28.63 -17.89 -33.20
C PHE A 70 27.85 -18.19 -34.46
N PHE A 71 27.41 -17.21 -35.23
CA PHE A 71 26.47 -17.38 -36.34
C PHE A 71 26.94 -16.81 -37.68
N LEU A 72 28.12 -16.23 -37.75
CA LEU A 72 28.70 -15.77 -39.00
C LEU A 72 29.37 -16.97 -39.73
N ASP A 73 29.19 -17.00 -41.04
CA ASP A 73 29.94 -17.87 -41.92
C ASP A 73 31.37 -17.32 -42.10
N GLU A 74 32.28 -18.14 -42.64
CA GLU A 74 33.61 -17.71 -43.09
C GLU A 74 33.54 -16.52 -44.09
N SER A 75 32.37 -16.31 -44.72
CA SER A 75 32.06 -15.18 -45.59
C SER A 75 31.52 -13.96 -44.88
N GLY A 76 31.28 -14.02 -43.57
CA GLY A 76 30.68 -12.93 -42.81
C GLY A 76 29.16 -12.79 -42.91
N ASP A 77 28.51 -13.73 -43.61
CA ASP A 77 27.05 -13.72 -43.69
C ASP A 77 26.41 -14.45 -42.53
N VAL A 78 25.31 -13.86 -42.02
CA VAL A 78 24.51 -14.48 -40.95
C VAL A 78 23.89 -15.79 -41.49
N ARG A 79 24.35 -16.94 -41.02
CA ARG A 79 23.73 -18.21 -41.36
C ARG A 79 22.24 -18.13 -41.03
N ASN A 80 21.41 -18.56 -41.97
CA ASN A 80 19.95 -18.53 -41.87
C ASN A 80 19.46 -19.52 -40.81
N ARG A 81 19.67 -19.20 -39.54
CA ARG A 81 19.31 -20.03 -38.37
C ARG A 81 18.05 -19.47 -37.71
N LEU A 82 17.15 -20.39 -37.40
CA LEU A 82 15.95 -20.09 -36.67
C LEU A 82 16.35 -19.58 -35.28
N LYS A 83 15.94 -18.36 -34.94
CA LYS A 83 16.15 -17.79 -33.63
C LYS A 83 14.98 -18.17 -32.72
N TRP A 84 15.24 -18.97 -31.72
CA TRP A 84 14.22 -19.34 -30.73
C TRP A 84 14.49 -18.65 -29.43
N THR A 85 13.47 -17.93 -28.90
CA THR A 85 13.51 -17.29 -27.61
C THR A 85 12.53 -17.97 -26.67
N LYS A 86 13.04 -18.61 -25.61
CA LYS A 86 12.22 -19.10 -24.50
C LYS A 86 12.29 -18.09 -23.36
N ASN A 87 11.32 -17.18 -23.28
CA ASN A 87 11.30 -16.12 -22.29
C ASN A 87 10.89 -16.67 -20.92
N VAL A 88 11.84 -16.80 -20.00
CA VAL A 88 11.63 -17.21 -18.60
C VAL A 88 11.42 -15.97 -17.70
N ILE A 89 11.94 -14.81 -18.12
CA ILE A 89 11.88 -13.56 -17.36
C ILE A 89 10.45 -13.03 -17.24
N LYS A 90 9.66 -13.11 -18.34
CA LYS A 90 8.29 -12.60 -18.34
C LYS A 90 7.38 -13.29 -17.31
N PRO A 91 7.32 -14.63 -17.25
CA PRO A 91 6.57 -15.34 -16.20
C PRO A 91 7.05 -15.00 -14.78
N MET A 92 8.36 -14.88 -14.60
CA MET A 92 8.95 -14.49 -13.31
C MET A 92 8.47 -13.12 -12.86
N VAL A 93 8.59 -12.08 -13.71
CA VAL A 93 8.09 -10.73 -13.37
C VAL A 93 6.58 -10.74 -13.14
N GLN A 94 5.81 -11.52 -13.93
CA GLN A 94 4.37 -11.69 -13.72
C GLN A 94 4.06 -12.32 -12.36
N GLN A 95 4.89 -13.25 -11.88
CA GLN A 95 4.74 -13.84 -10.56
C GLN A 95 4.96 -12.80 -9.45
N TYR A 96 5.99 -11.94 -9.54
CA TYR A 96 6.18 -10.82 -8.61
C TYR A 96 4.96 -9.89 -8.58
N VAL A 97 4.45 -9.54 -9.76
CA VAL A 97 3.26 -8.68 -9.90
C VAL A 97 2.02 -9.39 -9.35
N GLY A 98 1.80 -10.66 -9.68
CA GLY A 98 0.67 -11.44 -9.18
C GLY A 98 0.66 -11.56 -7.65
N ASN A 99 1.82 -11.82 -7.06
CA ASN A 99 1.95 -11.85 -5.60
C ASN A 99 1.70 -10.46 -4.97
N ALA A 100 2.18 -9.37 -5.60
CA ALA A 100 1.92 -8.03 -5.11
C ALA A 100 0.43 -7.67 -5.16
N ILE A 101 -0.31 -8.11 -6.18
CA ILE A 101 -1.76 -7.94 -6.26
C ILE A 101 -2.45 -8.72 -5.13
N ARG A 102 -2.00 -9.93 -4.87
CA ARG A 102 -2.54 -10.77 -3.79
C ARG A 102 -2.29 -10.22 -2.40
N LEU A 103 -1.22 -9.51 -2.15
CA LEU A 103 -0.92 -8.90 -0.87
C LEU A 103 -1.86 -7.71 -0.62
N ALA A 104 -2.66 -7.81 0.43
CA ALA A 104 -3.46 -6.68 0.90
C ALA A 104 -2.61 -5.75 1.76
N TYR A 105 -2.65 -4.48 1.45
CA TYR A 105 -1.96 -3.41 2.18
C TYR A 105 -3.01 -2.54 2.87
N ASP A 106 -3.21 -2.77 4.16
CA ASP A 106 -4.09 -1.93 4.99
C ASP A 106 -3.26 -0.77 5.55
N ALA A 107 -3.47 0.41 5.01
CA ALA A 107 -2.78 1.63 5.44
C ALA A 107 -3.64 2.38 6.45
N ARG A 108 -3.09 2.63 7.63
CA ARG A 108 -3.74 3.40 8.69
C ARG A 108 -2.89 4.58 9.11
N ALA A 109 -3.52 5.74 9.16
CA ALA A 109 -2.93 6.96 9.66
C ALA A 109 -3.21 7.10 11.15
N ASN A 110 -2.14 7.28 11.94
CA ASN A 110 -2.23 7.63 13.35
C ASN A 110 -1.67 9.05 13.54
N CYS A 111 -2.36 9.85 14.33
CA CYS A 111 -1.92 11.18 14.66
C CYS A 111 -0.80 11.15 15.72
N VAL A 112 0.31 11.81 15.43
CA VAL A 112 1.52 11.81 16.28
C VAL A 112 1.77 13.18 16.91
N SER A 113 0.84 14.13 16.75
CA SER A 113 0.98 15.47 17.30
C SER A 113 0.93 15.45 18.83
N ASP A 114 1.79 16.24 19.48
CA ASP A 114 1.86 16.35 20.94
C ASP A 114 0.51 16.69 21.57
N PHE A 115 -0.30 17.51 20.89
CA PHE A 115 -1.64 17.86 21.34
C PHE A 115 -2.54 16.62 21.48
N VAL A 116 -2.56 15.75 20.46
CA VAL A 116 -3.39 14.53 20.45
C VAL A 116 -2.86 13.50 21.44
N ILE A 117 -1.54 13.39 21.55
CA ILE A 117 -0.92 12.51 22.56
C ILE A 117 -1.29 12.95 23.97
N ASN A 118 -1.16 14.25 24.28
CA ASN A 118 -1.53 14.80 25.60
C ASN A 118 -3.02 14.63 25.88
N LYS A 119 -3.90 14.86 24.89
CA LYS A 119 -5.33 14.65 25.00
C LYS A 119 -5.66 13.19 25.30
N ARG A 120 -5.04 12.26 24.57
CA ARG A 120 -5.18 10.81 24.79
C ARG A 120 -4.75 10.39 26.19
N GLU A 121 -3.62 10.92 26.66
CA GLU A 121 -3.16 10.67 28.02
C GLU A 121 -4.09 11.28 29.10
N GLN A 122 -4.66 12.46 28.83
CA GLN A 122 -5.60 13.09 29.73
C GLN A 122 -6.90 12.29 29.83
N GLU A 123 -7.47 11.88 28.71
CA GLU A 123 -8.69 11.05 28.68
C GLU A 123 -8.45 9.69 29.36
N LEU A 124 -7.30 9.08 29.17
CA LEU A 124 -6.93 7.85 29.88
C LEU A 124 -6.82 8.08 31.38
N LYS A 125 -6.23 9.20 31.83
CA LYS A 125 -6.16 9.55 33.25
C LYS A 125 -7.55 9.79 33.86
N GLU A 126 -8.43 10.43 33.10
CA GLU A 126 -9.83 10.63 33.51
C GLU A 126 -10.57 9.30 33.63
N LEU A 127 -10.41 8.37 32.66
CA LEU A 127 -10.99 7.03 32.72
C LEU A 127 -10.47 6.24 33.95
N LYS A 128 -9.17 6.28 34.21
CA LYS A 128 -8.56 5.66 35.40
C LYS A 128 -9.08 6.30 36.70
N ALA A 129 -9.27 7.60 36.74
CA ALA A 129 -9.86 8.28 37.88
C ALA A 129 -11.32 7.83 38.10
N TRP A 130 -12.13 7.76 37.05
CA TRP A 130 -13.49 7.22 37.16
C TRP A 130 -13.51 5.76 37.61
N GLN A 131 -12.55 4.93 37.15
CA GLN A 131 -12.44 3.54 37.61
C GLN A 131 -12.10 3.45 39.11
N ASN A 132 -11.16 4.27 39.59
CA ASN A 132 -10.83 4.32 41.02
C ASN A 132 -12.03 4.72 41.88
N VAL A 133 -12.86 5.66 41.37
CA VAL A 133 -14.12 6.05 42.05
C VAL A 133 -15.14 4.90 42.00
N ALA A 134 -15.25 4.22 40.89
CA ALA A 134 -16.13 3.08 40.75
C ALA A 134 -15.73 1.89 41.63
N ASP A 135 -14.45 1.65 41.83
CA ASP A 135 -13.96 0.58 42.71
C ASP A 135 -14.10 0.87 44.19
N SER A 136 -14.28 2.16 44.55
CA SER A 136 -14.48 2.58 45.97
C SER A 136 -15.91 2.33 46.47
N ASP A 137 -16.92 2.34 45.58
CA ASP A 137 -18.33 2.14 45.97
C ASP A 137 -19.09 1.32 44.92
N LYS A 138 -19.65 0.17 45.33
CA LYS A 138 -20.38 -0.74 44.44
C LYS A 138 -21.62 -0.12 43.77
N PHE A 139 -22.29 0.80 44.47
CA PHE A 139 -23.46 1.48 43.92
C PHE A 139 -23.09 2.48 42.83
N LEU A 140 -21.99 3.20 43.04
CA LEU A 140 -21.43 4.12 42.07
C LEU A 140 -20.88 3.37 40.85
N LYS A 141 -20.33 2.14 41.03
CA LYS A 141 -19.79 1.32 39.95
C LYS A 141 -20.84 1.03 38.88
N ASP A 142 -22.04 0.65 39.26
CA ASP A 142 -23.11 0.34 38.32
C ASP A 142 -23.60 1.61 37.57
N LEU A 143 -23.64 2.74 38.25
CA LEU A 143 -24.08 4.01 37.69
C LEU A 143 -23.03 4.62 36.73
N ILE A 144 -21.75 4.45 37.04
CA ILE A 144 -20.64 4.91 36.23
C ILE A 144 -20.49 4.00 34.96
N LYS A 145 -20.64 2.69 35.10
CA LYS A 145 -20.58 1.74 33.98
C LYS A 145 -21.66 2.00 32.92
N GLU A 146 -22.77 2.58 33.27
CA GLU A 146 -23.83 2.97 32.35
C GLU A 146 -23.44 4.16 31.46
N LYS A 147 -22.54 5.03 31.93
CA LYS A 147 -22.17 6.28 31.23
C LYS A 147 -20.75 6.27 30.68
N VAL A 148 -19.84 5.49 31.25
CA VAL A 148 -18.41 5.48 30.92
C VAL A 148 -17.98 4.03 30.66
N PRO A 149 -17.24 3.75 29.59
CA PRO A 149 -16.81 2.38 29.22
C PRO A 149 -15.69 1.86 30.14
N ILE A 150 -16.03 1.59 31.39
CA ILE A 150 -15.11 1.05 32.41
C ILE A 150 -15.32 -0.44 32.54
N LEU A 151 -14.25 -1.21 32.53
CA LEU A 151 -14.25 -2.67 32.74
C LEU A 151 -13.94 -3.03 34.21
N ASP A 152 -13.90 -4.33 34.49
CA ASP A 152 -13.74 -4.81 35.87
C ASP A 152 -12.32 -4.58 36.41
N THR A 153 -11.31 -4.51 35.54
CA THR A 153 -9.92 -4.24 35.92
C THR A 153 -9.35 -3.02 35.19
N GLU A 154 -8.39 -2.34 35.83
CA GLU A 154 -7.70 -1.17 35.24
C GLU A 154 -6.98 -1.53 33.93
N LEU A 155 -6.34 -2.73 33.87
CA LEU A 155 -5.67 -3.23 32.68
C LEU A 155 -6.65 -3.47 31.52
N GLU A 156 -7.80 -4.06 31.80
CA GLU A 156 -8.83 -4.31 30.76
C GLU A 156 -9.42 -2.97 30.26
N THR A 157 -9.59 -1.98 31.11
CA THR A 157 -10.06 -0.65 30.74
C THR A 157 -9.02 0.08 29.89
N GLU A 158 -7.74 -0.03 30.24
CA GLU A 158 -6.63 0.54 29.48
C GLU A 158 -6.50 -0.13 28.09
N GLU A 159 -6.55 -1.45 28.02
CA GLU A 159 -6.56 -2.18 26.75
C GLU A 159 -7.77 -1.82 25.88
N LEU A 160 -8.95 -1.69 26.48
CA LEU A 160 -10.14 -1.27 25.78
C LEU A 160 -9.97 0.14 25.21
N PHE A 161 -9.45 1.07 26.02
CA PHE A 161 -9.20 2.44 25.60
C PHE A 161 -8.25 2.49 24.40
N TYR A 162 -7.10 1.82 24.47
CA TYR A 162 -6.15 1.81 23.36
C TYR A 162 -6.69 1.13 22.08
N ASN A 163 -7.61 0.18 22.24
CA ASN A 163 -8.21 -0.51 21.08
C ASN A 163 -9.43 0.24 20.50
N THR A 164 -10.12 1.07 21.28
CA THR A 164 -11.35 1.74 20.85
C THR A 164 -11.22 3.23 20.65
N PHE A 165 -10.18 3.83 21.24
CA PHE A 165 -9.93 5.24 21.08
C PHE A 165 -9.42 5.53 19.68
N VAL A 166 -10.28 6.14 18.87
CA VAL A 166 -9.93 6.70 17.56
C VAL A 166 -10.29 8.16 17.61
N GLU A 167 -9.28 9.00 17.49
CA GLU A 167 -9.51 10.45 17.40
C GLU A 167 -10.25 10.76 16.09
N ASN A 168 -11.17 11.73 16.12
CA ASN A 168 -11.91 12.13 14.93
C ASN A 168 -10.98 12.51 13.78
N TYR A 169 -9.85 13.16 14.09
CA TYR A 169 -8.83 13.51 13.09
C TYR A 169 -8.23 12.28 12.40
N GLU A 170 -8.00 11.18 13.13
CA GLU A 170 -7.49 9.93 12.55
C GLU A 170 -8.54 9.27 11.65
N LYS A 171 -9.81 9.31 12.06
CA LYS A 171 -10.92 8.77 11.29
C LYS A 171 -11.10 9.53 9.97
N ASP A 172 -11.09 10.86 10.03
CA ASP A 172 -11.28 11.70 8.85
C ASP A 172 -10.14 11.55 7.85
N ILE A 173 -8.89 11.45 8.33
CA ILE A 173 -7.74 11.21 7.45
C ILE A 173 -7.75 9.79 6.88
N ASN A 174 -8.13 8.76 7.63
CA ASN A 174 -8.25 7.41 7.10
C ASN A 174 -9.33 7.34 6.01
N ASN A 175 -10.47 8.00 6.20
CA ASN A 175 -11.50 8.13 5.20
C ASN A 175 -11.02 8.91 3.95
N LEU A 176 -10.23 9.97 4.15
CA LEU A 176 -9.61 10.71 3.06
C LEU A 176 -8.62 9.85 2.26
N LEU A 177 -7.79 9.06 2.95
CA LEU A 177 -6.86 8.13 2.30
C LEU A 177 -7.59 7.07 1.47
N GLU A 178 -8.69 6.53 1.97
CA GLU A 178 -9.51 5.58 1.24
C GLU A 178 -10.13 6.24 0.00
N PHE A 179 -10.69 7.45 0.15
CA PHE A 179 -11.22 8.23 -0.97
C PHE A 179 -10.17 8.49 -2.05
N ILE A 180 -8.99 9.02 -1.68
CA ILE A 180 -7.90 9.28 -2.62
C ILE A 180 -7.43 7.98 -3.28
N SER A 181 -7.26 6.89 -2.51
CA SER A 181 -6.80 5.59 -3.03
C SER A 181 -7.73 5.03 -4.10
N ASN A 182 -9.05 5.21 -3.93
CA ASN A 182 -10.05 4.81 -4.91
C ASN A 182 -10.01 5.70 -6.16
N GLU A 183 -9.91 7.02 -5.99
CA GLU A 183 -9.83 7.97 -7.10
C GLU A 183 -8.61 7.73 -8.01
N ILE A 184 -7.43 7.48 -7.43
CA ILE A 184 -6.19 7.24 -8.17
C ILE A 184 -6.01 5.80 -8.62
N ASN A 185 -6.90 4.87 -8.25
CA ASN A 185 -6.77 3.44 -8.49
C ASN A 185 -5.40 2.89 -8.03
N ILE A 186 -5.17 2.95 -6.72
CA ILE A 186 -3.87 2.60 -6.11
C ILE A 186 -3.40 1.19 -6.47
N ASP A 187 -4.31 0.24 -6.73
CA ASP A 187 -3.96 -1.13 -7.10
C ASP A 187 -3.35 -1.23 -8.49
N GLU A 188 -3.80 -0.42 -9.44
CA GLU A 188 -3.19 -0.32 -10.75
C GLU A 188 -1.80 0.29 -10.66
N LEU A 189 -1.65 1.39 -9.90
CA LEU A 189 -0.36 2.02 -9.64
C LEU A 189 0.61 1.04 -8.97
N LYS A 190 0.16 0.30 -7.97
CA LYS A 190 0.93 -0.76 -7.30
C LYS A 190 1.45 -1.79 -8.30
N THR A 191 0.60 -2.20 -9.23
CA THR A 191 0.96 -3.15 -10.29
C THR A 191 2.06 -2.60 -11.20
N GLN A 192 1.95 -1.34 -11.60
CA GLN A 192 2.94 -0.67 -12.47
C GLN A 192 4.26 -0.46 -11.72
N ILE A 193 4.23 0.01 -10.47
CA ILE A 193 5.40 0.21 -9.61
C ILE A 193 6.12 -1.13 -9.39
N THR A 194 5.37 -2.20 -9.10
CA THR A 194 5.94 -3.55 -8.90
C THR A 194 6.65 -4.04 -10.14
N ARG A 195 6.07 -3.84 -11.32
CA ARG A 195 6.69 -4.20 -12.60
C ARG A 195 7.99 -3.42 -12.82
N ASN A 196 7.97 -2.12 -12.60
CA ASN A 196 9.15 -1.26 -12.73
C ASN A 196 10.25 -1.65 -11.74
N LEU A 197 9.89 -1.94 -10.49
CA LEU A 197 10.80 -2.40 -9.46
C LEU A 197 11.43 -3.75 -9.84
N ALA A 198 10.66 -4.70 -10.38
CA ALA A 198 11.18 -6.00 -10.80
C ALA A 198 12.12 -5.90 -12.01
N ILE A 199 11.84 -5.02 -12.96
CA ILE A 199 12.63 -4.90 -14.20
C ILE A 199 13.84 -3.98 -14.04
N CYS A 200 13.64 -2.81 -13.43
CA CYS A 200 14.65 -1.76 -13.32
C CYS A 200 15.29 -1.66 -11.93
N GLY A 201 14.82 -2.41 -10.93
CA GLY A 201 15.30 -2.33 -9.55
C GLY A 201 14.91 -1.05 -8.80
N LEU A 202 14.09 -0.19 -9.40
CA LEU A 202 13.64 1.08 -8.86
C LEU A 202 12.13 1.22 -9.07
N GLY A 203 11.39 1.39 -7.98
CA GLY A 203 9.98 1.73 -8.01
C GLY A 203 9.79 3.20 -7.71
N ILE A 204 8.90 3.89 -8.46
CA ILE A 204 8.68 5.33 -8.34
C ILE A 204 7.17 5.60 -8.38
N TYR A 205 6.71 6.28 -7.36
CA TYR A 205 5.39 6.87 -7.27
C TYR A 205 5.53 8.39 -7.30
N LYS A 206 4.71 9.09 -8.07
CA LYS A 206 4.61 10.55 -8.07
C LYS A 206 3.20 10.95 -7.68
N GLY A 207 3.07 11.77 -6.63
CA GLY A 207 1.81 12.40 -6.26
C GLY A 207 1.85 13.89 -6.55
N TYR A 208 0.78 14.44 -7.11
CA TYR A 208 0.70 15.85 -7.49
C TYR A 208 -0.75 16.35 -7.50
N GLU A 209 -0.91 17.65 -7.58
CA GLU A 209 -2.20 18.30 -7.78
C GLU A 209 -2.56 18.33 -9.28
N ALA A 210 -3.74 17.87 -9.63
CA ALA A 210 -4.29 17.98 -10.97
C ALA A 210 -5.61 18.75 -10.92
N GLY A 211 -5.55 20.04 -11.21
CA GLY A 211 -6.68 20.94 -11.02
C GLY A 211 -7.02 21.10 -9.54
N GLU A 212 -8.16 20.60 -9.12
CA GLU A 212 -8.61 20.66 -7.71
C GLU A 212 -8.52 19.31 -7.00
N ASN A 213 -7.95 18.28 -7.64
CA ASN A 213 -7.88 16.92 -7.12
C ASN A 213 -6.44 16.49 -6.87
N TYR A 214 -6.28 15.54 -5.99
CA TYR A 214 -5.05 14.79 -5.87
C TYR A 214 -4.97 13.76 -7.01
N ALA A 215 -3.84 13.74 -7.71
CA ALA A 215 -3.53 12.75 -8.74
C ALA A 215 -2.22 12.05 -8.44
N ALA A 216 -2.07 10.84 -8.98
CA ALA A 216 -0.83 10.11 -8.85
C ALA A 216 -0.55 9.25 -10.08
N GLU A 217 0.74 8.98 -10.31
CA GLU A 217 1.20 8.13 -11.39
C GLU A 217 2.44 7.32 -11.01
N ALA A 218 2.64 6.21 -11.69
CA ALA A 218 3.83 5.38 -11.57
C ALA A 218 4.82 5.75 -12.68
N ILE A 219 5.94 6.34 -12.29
CA ILE A 219 6.95 6.77 -13.26
C ILE A 219 7.81 5.60 -13.69
N ASN A 220 8.05 5.50 -15.01
CA ASN A 220 9.00 4.52 -15.53
C ASN A 220 10.43 5.01 -15.26
N PRO A 221 11.30 4.18 -14.61
CA PRO A 221 12.67 4.57 -14.30
C PRO A 221 13.52 5.00 -15.50
N LEU A 222 13.16 4.61 -16.72
CA LEU A 222 13.84 5.04 -17.95
C LEU A 222 13.71 6.54 -18.22
N PHE A 223 12.67 7.16 -17.68
CA PHE A 223 12.37 8.58 -17.85
C PHE A 223 12.60 9.39 -16.57
N PHE A 224 13.28 8.81 -15.57
CA PHE A 224 13.49 9.41 -14.27
C PHE A 224 14.95 9.83 -14.06
N LEU A 225 15.15 10.96 -13.43
CA LEU A 225 16.43 11.58 -13.11
C LEU A 225 16.55 11.78 -11.60
N TRP A 226 17.69 11.47 -11.04
CA TRP A 226 17.96 11.75 -9.62
C TRP A 226 19.44 12.05 -9.38
N ASP A 227 19.74 12.57 -8.23
CA ASP A 227 21.12 12.81 -7.81
C ASP A 227 21.83 11.50 -7.48
N MET A 228 22.84 11.14 -8.28
CA MET A 228 23.65 9.94 -8.08
C MET A 228 24.54 9.99 -6.83
N SER A 229 24.59 11.11 -6.13
CA SER A 229 25.31 11.23 -4.86
C SER A 229 24.49 10.74 -3.66
N ALA A 230 23.20 10.48 -3.84
CA ALA A 230 22.34 9.90 -2.82
C ALA A 230 22.92 8.59 -2.27
N LYS A 231 22.72 8.35 -0.99
CA LYS A 231 23.25 7.17 -0.29
C LYS A 231 22.16 6.25 0.22
N LYS A 232 20.94 6.79 0.39
CA LYS A 232 19.82 6.03 0.90
C LYS A 232 19.07 5.31 -0.21
N PRO A 233 18.56 4.11 0.03
CA PRO A 233 17.80 3.37 -0.98
C PRO A 233 16.44 4.02 -1.31
N ASP A 234 15.91 4.86 -0.42
CA ASP A 234 14.69 5.64 -0.62
C ASP A 234 14.92 6.97 -1.34
N LEU A 235 16.16 7.28 -1.69
CA LEU A 235 16.62 8.50 -2.36
C LEU A 235 16.18 9.81 -1.67
N THR A 236 15.78 9.76 -0.39
CA THR A 236 15.31 10.95 0.35
C THR A 236 16.40 12.00 0.57
N ASP A 237 17.65 11.58 0.52
CA ASP A 237 18.84 12.44 0.62
C ASP A 237 19.30 13.05 -0.72
N SER A 238 18.59 12.76 -1.82
CA SER A 238 18.83 13.42 -3.11
C SER A 238 18.64 14.93 -3.01
N GLU A 239 19.47 15.68 -3.73
CA GLU A 239 19.33 17.13 -3.84
C GLU A 239 18.34 17.55 -4.93
N PHE A 240 18.23 16.74 -5.97
CA PHE A 240 17.27 16.96 -7.06
C PHE A 240 16.70 15.64 -7.56
N MET A 241 15.48 15.70 -8.06
CA MET A 241 14.80 14.64 -8.79
C MET A 241 14.02 15.24 -9.94
N GLY A 242 13.78 14.47 -10.97
CA GLY A 242 12.99 14.92 -12.10
C GLY A 242 12.60 13.80 -13.01
N GLU A 243 11.82 14.14 -14.00
CA GLU A 243 11.40 13.25 -15.06
C GLU A 243 11.38 13.96 -16.39
N TRP A 244 11.30 13.19 -17.46
CA TRP A 244 11.08 13.71 -18.79
C TRP A 244 10.03 12.89 -19.51
N TYR A 245 9.21 13.58 -20.27
CA TYR A 245 8.09 12.98 -21.00
C TYR A 245 7.85 13.72 -22.31
N TYR A 246 7.00 13.17 -23.16
CA TYR A 246 6.69 13.77 -24.45
C TYR A 246 5.29 14.36 -24.43
N MET A 247 5.18 15.65 -24.77
CA MET A 247 3.92 16.38 -24.89
C MET A 247 3.58 16.69 -26.34
N ASP A 248 2.29 16.66 -26.63
CA ASP A 248 1.78 17.16 -27.91
C ASP A 248 1.83 18.68 -27.96
N THR A 249 2.17 19.23 -29.13
CA THR A 249 2.28 20.70 -29.33
C THR A 249 1.01 21.45 -28.93
N PRO A 250 -0.22 21.02 -29.31
CA PRO A 250 -1.45 21.69 -28.87
C PRO A 250 -1.60 21.74 -27.34
N SER A 251 -1.30 20.64 -26.66
CA SER A 251 -1.36 20.56 -25.20
C SER A 251 -0.36 21.51 -24.51
N ILE A 252 0.82 21.71 -25.11
CA ILE A 252 1.81 22.69 -24.61
C ILE A 252 1.23 24.09 -24.71
N PHE A 253 0.62 24.45 -25.83
CA PHE A 253 0.11 25.81 -26.06
C PHE A 253 -1.14 26.11 -25.21
N GLU A 254 -1.97 25.12 -24.96
CA GLU A 254 -3.13 25.23 -24.07
C GLU A 254 -2.69 25.44 -22.62
N ARG A 255 -1.77 24.61 -22.16
CA ARG A 255 -1.28 24.64 -20.78
C ARG A 255 -0.39 25.83 -20.46
N TYR A 256 0.37 26.31 -21.45
CA TYR A 256 1.35 27.41 -21.30
C TYR A 256 1.07 28.57 -22.27
N PRO A 257 0.00 29.35 -22.05
CA PRO A 257 -0.41 30.42 -22.95
C PRO A 257 0.56 31.61 -23.00
N HIS A 258 1.45 31.71 -22.03
CA HIS A 258 2.42 32.83 -21.90
C HIS A 258 3.64 32.71 -22.79
N LEU A 259 3.79 31.63 -23.56
CA LEU A 259 4.89 31.43 -24.49
C LEU A 259 4.91 32.53 -25.58
N THR A 260 6.10 33.04 -25.88
CA THR A 260 6.32 34.03 -26.95
C THR A 260 6.05 33.40 -28.32
N LYS A 261 5.85 34.26 -29.32
CA LYS A 261 5.61 33.78 -30.69
C LYS A 261 6.80 33.00 -31.24
N ASP A 262 8.02 33.43 -30.94
CA ASP A 262 9.25 32.79 -31.42
C ASP A 262 9.43 31.40 -30.77
N GLU A 263 9.12 31.28 -29.46
CA GLU A 263 9.15 30.01 -28.75
C GLU A 263 8.10 29.01 -29.30
N ARG A 264 6.89 29.49 -29.61
CA ARG A 264 5.83 28.66 -30.23
C ARG A 264 6.25 28.20 -31.62
N GLU A 265 6.79 29.08 -32.45
CA GLU A 265 7.26 28.76 -33.78
C GLU A 265 8.41 27.74 -33.76
N ALA A 266 9.32 27.83 -32.78
CA ALA A 266 10.38 26.85 -32.58
C ALA A 266 9.83 25.45 -32.21
N ILE A 267 8.84 25.41 -31.34
CA ILE A 267 8.15 24.14 -30.93
C ILE A 267 7.41 23.52 -32.13
N GLU A 268 6.67 24.33 -32.90
CA GLU A 268 5.97 23.89 -34.12
C GLU A 268 6.93 23.37 -35.18
N ASN A 269 8.02 24.09 -35.43
CA ASN A 269 9.03 23.66 -36.39
C ASN A 269 9.65 22.31 -36.01
N TYR A 270 9.99 22.10 -34.73
CA TYR A 270 10.48 20.81 -34.23
C TYR A 270 9.44 19.69 -34.43
N SER A 271 8.19 19.94 -34.04
CA SER A 271 7.09 19.01 -34.18
C SER A 271 6.84 18.65 -35.64
N ASN A 272 6.78 19.64 -36.52
CA ASN A 272 6.58 19.43 -37.95
C ASN A 272 7.74 18.66 -38.60
N HIS A 273 8.98 18.97 -38.22
CA HIS A 273 10.16 18.29 -38.74
C HIS A 273 10.19 16.81 -38.33
N THR A 274 9.86 16.50 -37.06
CA THR A 274 9.79 15.14 -36.56
C THR A 274 8.62 14.36 -37.17
N ASN A 275 7.50 15.04 -37.48
CA ASN A 275 6.32 14.43 -38.09
C ASN A 275 6.53 14.12 -39.58
N GLN A 276 7.12 15.06 -40.35
CA GLN A 276 7.37 14.89 -41.78
C GLN A 276 8.39 13.79 -42.08
N ASN A 277 9.39 13.62 -41.26
CA ASN A 277 10.41 12.59 -41.43
C ASN A 277 9.98 11.18 -40.99
N ASN A 278 8.71 10.98 -40.59
CA ASN A 278 8.23 9.74 -39.97
C ASN A 278 9.23 9.19 -38.94
N MET A 279 9.98 10.09 -38.33
CA MET A 279 10.93 9.77 -37.29
C MET A 279 10.15 9.39 -36.04
N HIS A 280 9.70 8.14 -36.03
CA HIS A 280 9.51 7.49 -34.77
C HIS A 280 10.88 7.51 -34.09
N LYS A 281 11.09 8.42 -33.16
CA LYS A 281 12.31 8.42 -32.36
C LYS A 281 12.27 7.15 -31.53
N ILE A 282 12.91 6.12 -32.06
CA ILE A 282 13.09 4.88 -31.30
C ILE A 282 14.09 5.21 -30.22
N VAL A 283 13.59 5.50 -29.02
CA VAL A 283 14.46 5.64 -27.86
C VAL A 283 15.03 4.26 -27.59
N ASN A 284 16.27 4.08 -28.00
CA ASN A 284 17.06 2.88 -27.81
C ASN A 284 16.38 1.57 -28.30
N GLY A 285 15.66 1.60 -29.42
CA GLY A 285 15.07 0.43 -30.04
C GLY A 285 13.83 -0.18 -29.35
N ILE A 286 13.44 0.33 -28.18
CA ILE A 286 12.38 -0.28 -27.36
C ILE A 286 11.11 0.56 -27.28
N TYR A 287 11.26 1.89 -27.27
CA TYR A 287 10.13 2.81 -27.21
C TYR A 287 10.03 3.60 -28.52
N THR A 288 8.93 3.39 -29.21
CA THR A 288 8.59 4.17 -30.39
C THR A 288 7.78 5.39 -29.95
N ILE A 289 8.35 6.58 -30.13
CA ILE A 289 7.65 7.83 -29.88
C ILE A 289 7.07 8.32 -31.18
N PRO A 290 5.75 8.56 -31.25
CA PRO A 290 5.14 9.13 -32.43
C PRO A 290 5.79 10.47 -32.79
N GLY A 291 5.96 10.74 -34.08
CA GLY A 291 6.39 12.07 -34.54
C GLY A 291 5.43 13.16 -34.09
N GLY A 292 5.90 14.38 -33.98
CA GLY A 292 5.10 15.52 -33.56
C GLY A 292 5.04 15.79 -32.05
N LYS A 293 5.65 14.92 -31.23
CA LYS A 293 5.75 15.13 -29.79
C LYS A 293 7.07 15.80 -29.40
N VAL A 294 6.99 16.64 -28.38
CA VAL A 294 8.12 17.45 -27.89
C VAL A 294 8.58 16.92 -26.54
N PRO A 295 9.88 16.63 -26.33
CA PRO A 295 10.42 16.20 -25.07
C PRO A 295 10.40 17.34 -24.06
N THR A 296 9.77 17.12 -22.93
CA THR A 296 9.61 18.09 -21.85
C THR A 296 10.24 17.52 -20.58
N TYR A 297 11.03 18.32 -19.90
CA TYR A 297 11.76 17.96 -18.70
C TYR A 297 11.18 18.70 -17.51
N GLU A 298 10.81 17.96 -16.48
CA GLU A 298 10.27 18.47 -15.23
C GLU A 298 11.22 18.13 -14.10
N ILE A 299 11.81 19.14 -13.47
CA ILE A 299 12.90 18.97 -12.51
C ILE A 299 12.57 19.70 -11.22
N TYR A 300 12.78 19.03 -10.11
CA TYR A 300 12.61 19.53 -8.76
C TYR A 300 13.94 19.50 -8.01
N TRP A 301 14.18 20.50 -7.17
CA TRP A 301 15.37 20.54 -6.32
C TRP A 301 15.09 21.17 -4.96
N LYS A 302 15.86 20.78 -3.95
CA LYS A 302 15.83 21.39 -2.63
C LYS A 302 16.61 22.70 -2.67
N ASP A 303 15.94 23.78 -2.31
CA ASP A 303 16.50 25.12 -2.27
C ASP A 303 16.25 25.78 -0.91
N VAL A 304 16.94 26.88 -0.62
CA VAL A 304 16.85 27.57 0.64
C VAL A 304 16.21 28.93 0.41
N GLU A 305 15.16 29.24 1.16
CA GLU A 305 14.51 30.56 1.09
C GLU A 305 14.66 31.28 2.43
N ARG A 306 14.99 32.55 2.34
CA ARG A 306 15.03 33.43 3.49
C ARG A 306 13.62 33.87 3.84
N ARG A 307 13.13 33.53 5.02
CA ARG A 307 11.83 33.96 5.53
C ARG A 307 11.98 34.69 6.84
N GLU A 308 11.12 35.68 7.03
CA GLU A 308 11.07 36.45 8.26
C GLU A 308 9.88 36.02 9.10
N TYR A 309 10.11 35.73 10.35
CA TYR A 309 9.10 35.33 11.32
C TYR A 309 9.09 36.30 12.49
N GLY A 310 7.92 36.52 13.04
CA GLY A 310 7.75 37.39 14.21
C GLY A 310 6.47 37.07 14.98
N TRP A 311 6.38 37.63 16.16
CA TRP A 311 5.20 37.55 16.98
C TRP A 311 4.19 38.60 16.53
N VAL A 312 2.93 38.17 16.32
CA VAL A 312 1.81 39.05 15.95
C VAL A 312 0.59 38.71 16.81
N MET A 313 -0.37 39.63 16.85
CA MET A 313 -1.67 39.36 17.50
C MET A 313 -2.63 38.75 16.47
N ASP A 314 -3.36 37.72 16.88
CA ASP A 314 -4.49 37.21 16.13
C ASP A 314 -5.72 38.13 16.25
N GLU A 315 -6.73 37.88 15.43
CA GLU A 315 -8.02 38.60 15.42
C GLU A 315 -8.74 38.53 16.80
N TYR A 316 -8.42 37.51 17.59
CA TYR A 316 -8.92 37.31 18.98
C TYR A 316 -8.04 37.88 20.06
N GLY A 317 -6.92 38.52 19.71
CA GLY A 317 -5.99 39.14 20.67
C GLY A 317 -5.00 38.16 21.30
N TYR A 318 -4.81 36.98 20.74
CA TYR A 318 -3.79 36.02 21.21
C TYR A 318 -2.49 36.22 20.46
N PRO A 319 -1.34 36.21 21.14
CA PRO A 319 -0.03 36.30 20.51
C PRO A 319 0.35 34.95 19.87
N TYR A 320 0.73 34.94 18.63
CA TYR A 320 1.26 33.76 17.96
C TYR A 320 2.42 34.10 17.01
N TYR A 321 3.29 33.11 16.78
CA TYR A 321 4.50 33.25 15.99
C TYR A 321 4.23 32.84 14.57
N THR A 322 4.36 33.75 13.60
CA THR A 322 4.04 33.49 12.22
C THR A 322 4.99 34.19 11.25
N MET A 323 4.91 33.80 10.00
CA MET A 323 5.66 34.39 8.90
C MET A 323 5.12 35.79 8.59
N ILE A 324 6.04 36.73 8.42
CA ILE A 324 5.78 38.14 8.11
C ILE A 324 6.41 38.52 6.77
N ASN A 325 5.94 39.61 6.17
CA ASN A 325 6.51 40.18 4.93
C ASN A 325 6.53 39.23 3.72
N ASN A 326 5.78 38.15 3.74
CA ASN A 326 5.61 37.27 2.57
C ASN A 326 4.42 37.77 1.73
N PRO A 327 4.41 37.62 0.38
CA PRO A 327 3.25 37.94 -0.44
C PRO A 327 1.94 37.29 0.04
N ASP A 328 2.05 36.09 0.57
CA ASP A 328 0.90 35.31 1.09
C ASP A 328 0.58 35.61 2.57
N SER A 329 1.41 36.42 3.24
CA SER A 329 1.20 36.75 4.66
C SER A 329 0.35 38.02 4.82
N LYS A 330 -0.68 37.92 5.66
CA LYS A 330 -1.51 39.04 6.08
C LYS A 330 -0.74 40.05 6.94
N TYR A 331 0.37 39.64 7.54
CA TYR A 331 1.13 40.40 8.54
C TYR A 331 2.40 41.01 7.98
N LYS A 332 2.66 42.27 8.39
CA LYS A 332 3.82 43.08 8.00
C LYS A 332 4.61 43.54 9.23
N ASP A 333 5.77 44.10 9.01
CA ASP A 333 6.62 44.64 10.11
C ASP A 333 5.90 45.54 11.12
N LYS A 334 4.83 46.22 10.70
CA LYS A 334 4.01 47.07 11.59
C LYS A 334 3.14 46.32 12.60
N ASP A 335 2.86 45.06 12.32
CA ASP A 335 1.95 44.22 13.12
C ASP A 335 2.73 43.42 14.18
N LEU A 336 4.05 43.60 14.26
CA LEU A 336 4.93 42.91 15.18
C LEU A 336 4.75 43.36 16.62
N ILE A 337 4.56 42.41 17.51
CA ILE A 337 4.54 42.58 18.94
C ILE A 337 5.82 42.06 19.61
N GLU A 338 6.08 42.46 20.86
CA GLU A 338 7.18 41.89 21.63
C GLU A 338 6.81 40.52 22.18
N PRO A 339 7.76 39.57 22.20
CA PRO A 339 7.53 38.29 22.81
C PRO A 339 7.14 38.45 24.28
N GLN A 340 6.03 37.85 24.69
CA GLN A 340 5.49 38.01 26.03
C GLN A 340 6.20 37.20 27.11
N THR A 341 6.82 36.08 26.71
CA THR A 341 7.49 35.15 27.62
C THR A 341 9.01 35.38 27.61
N GLU A 342 9.65 35.38 28.77
CA GLU A 342 11.11 35.58 28.90
C GLU A 342 11.89 34.55 28.10
N LYS A 343 11.44 33.29 28.09
CA LYS A 343 12.02 32.23 27.29
C LYS A 343 12.06 32.55 25.77
N HIS A 344 10.98 33.08 25.23
CA HIS A 344 10.92 33.49 23.83
C HIS A 344 11.73 34.76 23.56
N LYS A 345 11.89 35.63 24.54
CA LYS A 345 12.78 36.81 24.43
C LYS A 345 14.24 36.42 24.36
N GLU A 346 14.65 35.39 25.12
CA GLU A 346 16.00 34.84 25.08
C GLU A 346 16.28 34.12 23.74
N GLU A 347 15.36 33.29 23.28
CA GLU A 347 15.46 32.57 21.99
C GLU A 347 15.58 33.55 20.82
N MET A 348 14.90 34.68 20.85
CA MET A 348 14.95 35.69 19.79
C MET A 348 16.09 36.72 19.96
N GLY A 349 16.88 36.61 21.03
CA GLY A 349 17.99 37.56 21.31
C GLY A 349 17.54 39.00 21.40
N GLY A 350 16.33 39.27 21.92
CA GLY A 350 15.75 40.61 22.08
C GLY A 350 15.26 41.26 20.78
N LYS A 351 15.22 40.56 19.65
CA LYS A 351 14.74 41.06 18.37
C LYS A 351 13.24 40.79 18.22
N LYS A 352 12.49 41.70 17.59
CA LYS A 352 11.06 41.51 17.30
C LYS A 352 10.81 40.54 16.16
N LYS A 353 11.79 40.33 15.28
CA LYS A 353 11.73 39.43 14.16
C LYS A 353 13.01 38.59 14.05
N GLN A 354 12.85 37.38 13.59
CA GLN A 354 13.93 36.44 13.31
C GLN A 354 13.93 36.08 11.82
N THR A 355 15.10 36.09 11.23
CA THR A 355 15.28 35.58 9.87
C THR A 355 15.64 34.11 9.94
N ILE A 356 14.82 33.28 9.34
CA ILE A 356 15.02 31.83 9.29
C ILE A 356 15.21 31.43 7.83
N TYR A 357 16.17 30.57 7.57
CA TYR A 357 16.34 29.94 6.28
C TYR A 357 15.53 28.65 6.30
N VAL A 358 14.55 28.55 5.38
CA VAL A 358 13.64 27.41 5.27
C VAL A 358 13.89 26.69 3.95
N ASP A 359 14.03 25.39 4.02
CA ASP A 359 14.11 24.59 2.81
C ASP A 359 12.79 24.60 2.07
N VAL A 360 12.86 24.82 0.78
CA VAL A 360 11.72 24.85 -0.13
C VAL A 360 12.02 23.98 -1.34
N LEU A 361 10.99 23.35 -1.86
CA LEU A 361 11.09 22.63 -3.11
C LEU A 361 10.76 23.58 -4.26
N ARG A 362 11.71 23.74 -5.18
CA ARG A 362 11.51 24.49 -6.42
C ARG A 362 11.42 23.55 -7.60
N TYR A 363 10.74 23.99 -8.64
CA TYR A 363 10.63 23.23 -9.86
C TYR A 363 10.86 24.12 -11.09
N CYS A 364 11.20 23.45 -12.18
CA CYS A 364 11.29 24.04 -13.49
C CYS A 364 10.88 23.02 -14.54
N ILE A 365 9.90 23.39 -15.37
CA ILE A 365 9.48 22.61 -16.53
C ILE A 365 10.06 23.31 -17.75
N MET A 366 10.87 22.59 -18.53
CA MET A 366 11.58 23.20 -19.65
C MET A 366 11.79 22.23 -20.82
N ILE A 367 12.05 22.83 -21.97
CA ILE A 367 12.52 22.15 -23.18
C ILE A 367 13.94 22.62 -23.44
N PRO A 368 14.96 21.75 -23.32
CA PRO A 368 16.37 22.16 -23.52
C PRO A 368 16.68 22.52 -24.97
N GLN A 369 17.61 23.43 -25.16
CA GLN A 369 18.14 23.81 -26.48
C GLN A 369 18.68 22.62 -27.29
N GLU A 370 19.27 21.64 -26.60
CA GLU A 370 19.86 20.44 -27.20
C GLU A 370 18.84 19.60 -27.96
N GLU A 371 17.56 19.68 -27.58
CA GLU A 371 16.46 18.95 -28.22
C GLU A 371 15.86 19.74 -29.39
N ILE A 372 15.62 21.05 -29.25
CA ILE A 372 14.88 21.85 -30.22
C ILE A 372 15.82 22.62 -31.19
N GLY A 373 17.05 22.89 -30.76
CA GLY A 373 18.02 23.67 -31.58
C GLY A 373 17.80 25.18 -31.57
N TYR A 374 16.80 25.70 -30.83
CA TYR A 374 16.50 27.13 -30.73
C TYR A 374 17.20 27.73 -29.51
N GLY A 375 16.66 27.58 -28.37
CA GLY A 375 17.15 28.06 -27.08
C GLY A 375 16.45 27.26 -25.99
N ASP A 376 16.87 27.40 -24.74
CA ASP A 376 16.17 26.78 -23.64
C ASP A 376 14.81 27.45 -23.43
N ILE A 377 13.73 26.72 -23.62
CA ILE A 377 12.37 27.22 -23.43
C ILE A 377 11.88 26.78 -22.04
N VAL A 378 11.70 27.76 -21.16
CA VAL A 378 11.12 27.48 -19.81
C VAL A 378 9.61 27.62 -19.90
N LEU A 379 8.91 26.53 -19.70
CA LEU A 379 7.46 26.44 -19.73
C LEU A 379 6.84 26.93 -18.42
N GLU A 380 7.37 26.45 -17.29
CA GLU A 380 6.88 26.84 -15.98
C GLU A 380 8.01 26.73 -14.94
N TYR A 381 7.98 27.58 -13.92
CA TYR A 381 8.97 27.55 -12.84
C TYR A 381 8.41 28.19 -11.58
N GLY A 382 8.92 27.80 -10.44
CA GLY A 382 8.50 28.40 -9.19
C GLY A 382 8.83 27.57 -7.95
N ILE A 383 8.13 27.88 -6.90
CA ILE A 383 8.08 27.07 -5.67
C ILE A 383 6.91 26.12 -5.82
N LEU A 384 7.13 24.85 -5.52
CA LEU A 384 6.07 23.85 -5.61
C LEU A 384 4.94 24.20 -4.64
N PRO A 385 3.69 24.34 -5.10
CA PRO A 385 2.55 24.40 -4.21
C PRO A 385 2.40 23.09 -3.43
N TYR A 386 1.75 23.11 -2.27
CA TYR A 386 1.46 21.93 -1.45
C TYR A 386 2.68 21.01 -1.19
N GLN A 387 3.75 21.60 -0.66
CA GLN A 387 4.97 20.86 -0.34
C GLN A 387 4.74 19.94 0.86
N GLU A 388 5.27 18.73 0.78
CA GLU A 388 5.30 17.84 1.94
C GLU A 388 6.37 18.31 2.93
N LYS A 389 5.90 18.90 4.01
CA LYS A 389 6.72 19.38 5.13
C LYS A 389 6.17 18.86 6.44
N ASN A 390 7.08 18.52 7.35
CA ASN A 390 6.69 18.29 8.73
C ASN A 390 6.57 19.63 9.46
N LEU A 391 5.54 19.79 10.27
CA LEU A 391 5.30 21.01 11.03
C LEU A 391 6.43 21.28 12.06
N TYR A 392 6.96 20.21 12.64
CA TYR A 392 8.03 20.26 13.66
C TYR A 392 9.43 20.35 13.04
N ASP A 393 9.59 20.00 11.75
CA ASP A 393 10.85 20.12 11.03
C ASP A 393 10.61 20.76 9.64
N PRO A 394 10.35 22.07 9.61
CA PRO A 394 10.09 22.80 8.35
C PRO A 394 11.32 22.87 7.42
N ALA A 395 12.49 22.51 7.93
CA ALA A 395 13.73 22.45 7.13
C ALA A 395 13.80 21.17 6.27
N ASN A 396 12.97 20.16 6.54
CA ASN A 396 13.00 18.91 5.81
C ASN A 396 11.84 18.83 4.81
N VAL A 397 12.13 19.19 3.57
CA VAL A 397 11.17 19.12 2.45
C VAL A 397 11.37 17.82 1.70
N LYS A 398 10.28 17.11 1.44
CA LYS A 398 10.30 15.87 0.67
C LYS A 398 9.81 16.10 -0.76
N PHE A 399 10.38 15.35 -1.71
CA PHE A 399 9.98 15.38 -3.11
C PHE A 399 8.58 14.78 -3.33
N PRO A 400 7.87 15.17 -4.41
CA PRO A 400 6.62 14.52 -4.80
C PRO A 400 6.83 13.07 -5.27
N TYR A 401 8.06 12.73 -5.63
CA TYR A 401 8.47 11.37 -5.97
C TYR A 401 8.75 10.55 -4.73
N LYS A 402 8.11 9.39 -4.62
CA LYS A 402 8.35 8.40 -3.58
C LYS A 402 9.01 7.21 -4.21
N CYS A 403 10.26 7.01 -3.87
CA CYS A 403 11.12 6.05 -4.53
C CYS A 403 11.64 5.02 -3.54
N TYR A 404 11.92 3.84 -4.05
CA TYR A 404 12.71 2.85 -3.33
C TYR A 404 13.43 1.95 -4.33
N THR A 405 14.72 1.72 -4.06
CA THR A 405 15.54 0.80 -4.85
C THR A 405 15.57 -0.56 -4.18
N TRP A 406 15.51 -1.64 -4.96
CA TRP A 406 15.61 -2.99 -4.40
C TRP A 406 16.95 -3.20 -3.67
N VAL A 407 18.05 -2.92 -4.34
CA VAL A 407 19.39 -2.86 -3.77
C VAL A 407 20.12 -1.63 -4.33
N TYR A 408 20.71 -0.85 -3.43
CA TYR A 408 21.39 0.38 -3.79
C TYR A 408 22.79 0.44 -3.17
N ASP A 409 23.81 0.60 -4.00
CA ASP A 409 25.18 0.82 -3.54
C ASP A 409 25.80 1.99 -4.29
N ARG A 410 25.94 3.12 -3.60
CA ARG A 410 26.69 4.32 -4.05
C ARG A 410 26.35 4.78 -5.48
N GLY A 411 25.07 4.87 -5.80
CA GLY A 411 24.59 5.29 -7.12
C GLY A 411 24.35 4.14 -8.10
N GLU A 412 24.78 2.92 -7.79
CA GLU A 412 24.48 1.73 -8.57
C GLU A 412 23.20 1.05 -8.06
N VAL A 413 22.23 0.88 -8.95
CA VAL A 413 20.98 0.18 -8.69
C VAL A 413 21.12 -1.24 -9.21
N LEU A 414 20.95 -2.23 -8.34
CA LEU A 414 20.86 -3.64 -8.73
C LEU A 414 19.41 -4.02 -8.96
N THR A 415 19.20 -4.96 -9.89
CA THR A 415 17.86 -5.42 -10.25
C THR A 415 17.72 -6.91 -9.95
N PRO A 416 16.50 -7.41 -9.68
CA PRO A 416 16.28 -8.86 -9.54
C PRO A 416 16.63 -9.65 -10.80
N LEU A 417 16.76 -8.98 -11.95
CA LEU A 417 17.09 -9.60 -13.24
C LEU A 417 18.58 -9.73 -13.48
N ASP A 418 19.45 -9.07 -12.72
CA ASP A 418 20.90 -9.06 -12.97
C ASP A 418 21.48 -10.47 -13.00
N ASP A 419 21.06 -11.33 -12.10
CA ASP A 419 21.53 -12.72 -12.02
C ASP A 419 20.78 -13.67 -12.97
N VAL A 420 19.75 -13.20 -13.69
CA VAL A 420 18.89 -14.00 -14.58
C VAL A 420 19.21 -13.77 -16.05
N ILE A 421 19.71 -12.59 -16.41
CA ILE A 421 19.96 -12.20 -17.81
C ILE A 421 20.94 -13.15 -18.50
N ASP A 422 22.08 -13.45 -17.87
CA ASP A 422 23.08 -14.32 -18.47
C ASP A 422 22.61 -15.79 -18.59
N PRO A 423 21.98 -16.40 -17.55
CA PRO A 423 21.31 -17.68 -17.71
C PRO A 423 20.24 -17.68 -18.82
N GLN A 424 19.46 -16.63 -18.96
CA GLN A 424 18.47 -16.49 -20.03
C GLN A 424 19.11 -16.45 -21.42
N ARG A 425 20.21 -15.71 -21.58
CA ARG A 425 21.01 -15.69 -22.82
C ARG A 425 21.55 -17.08 -23.16
N PHE A 426 22.12 -17.76 -22.18
CA PHE A 426 22.63 -19.11 -22.35
C PHE A 426 21.53 -20.10 -22.76
N LEU A 427 20.35 -20.01 -22.12
CA LEU A 427 19.20 -20.82 -22.45
C LEU A 427 18.78 -20.62 -23.92
N ASN A 428 18.65 -19.39 -24.38
CA ASN A 428 18.25 -19.07 -25.75
C ASN A 428 19.27 -19.59 -26.78
N ARG A 429 20.56 -19.43 -26.49
CA ARG A 429 21.64 -20.00 -27.36
C ARG A 429 21.57 -21.53 -27.45
N THR A 430 21.43 -22.19 -26.30
CA THR A 430 21.36 -23.65 -26.25
C THR A 430 20.15 -24.16 -27.01
N ILE A 431 18.99 -23.57 -26.87
CA ILE A 431 17.77 -23.95 -27.61
C ILE A 431 17.96 -23.74 -29.12
N SER A 432 18.54 -22.62 -29.54
CA SER A 432 18.81 -22.34 -30.96
C SER A 432 19.80 -23.31 -31.57
N VAL A 433 20.78 -23.76 -30.79
CA VAL A 433 21.72 -24.82 -31.24
C VAL A 433 21.00 -26.17 -31.41
N ILE A 434 20.16 -26.54 -30.43
CA ILE A 434 19.38 -27.80 -30.53
C ILE A 434 18.49 -27.76 -31.75
N GLU A 435 17.77 -26.66 -31.97
CA GLU A 435 16.87 -26.50 -33.12
C GLU A 435 17.63 -26.57 -34.42
N SER A 436 18.79 -25.91 -34.52
CA SER A 436 19.66 -26.03 -35.70
C SER A 436 20.13 -27.46 -35.92
N GLN A 437 20.47 -28.20 -34.88
CA GLN A 437 20.83 -29.60 -34.97
C GLN A 437 19.62 -30.43 -35.43
N MET A 438 18.44 -30.22 -34.89
CA MET A 438 17.20 -30.89 -35.26
C MET A 438 16.81 -30.57 -36.71
N ALA A 439 16.91 -29.33 -37.15
CA ALA A 439 16.64 -28.92 -38.53
C ALA A 439 17.62 -29.55 -39.52
N ASN A 440 18.86 -29.78 -39.11
CA ASN A 440 19.88 -30.47 -39.92
C ASN A 440 19.82 -32.00 -39.81
N MET A 441 18.99 -32.54 -38.93
CA MET A 441 18.74 -33.98 -38.87
C MET A 441 18.00 -34.43 -40.13
N ARG A 442 18.73 -34.75 -41.11
CA ARG A 442 18.20 -35.57 -42.23
C ARG A 442 18.05 -36.98 -41.66
N GLY A 443 16.89 -37.57 -41.86
CA GLY A 443 16.68 -38.97 -41.47
C GLY A 443 17.83 -39.88 -41.93
N SER A 444 17.87 -41.10 -41.41
CA SER A 444 18.90 -42.08 -41.82
C SER A 444 19.03 -42.11 -43.31
N GLY A 445 20.19 -41.78 -43.83
CA GLY A 445 20.52 -41.85 -45.22
C GLY A 445 21.33 -43.09 -45.50
N THR A 446 21.19 -43.63 -46.72
CA THR A 446 21.99 -44.72 -47.16
C THR A 446 23.12 -44.16 -48.00
N VAL A 447 24.35 -44.52 -47.68
CA VAL A 447 25.54 -44.22 -48.47
C VAL A 447 25.80 -45.43 -49.27
N ILE A 448 25.85 -45.25 -50.56
CA ILE A 448 26.16 -46.35 -51.51
C ILE A 448 27.48 -46.05 -52.22
N SER A 449 28.36 -47.02 -52.27
CA SER A 449 29.62 -46.84 -52.96
C SER A 449 29.33 -46.65 -54.46
N LYS A 450 29.90 -45.63 -55.08
CA LYS A 450 29.71 -45.33 -56.49
C LYS A 450 30.20 -46.50 -57.37
N SER A 451 31.18 -47.26 -56.93
CA SER A 451 31.68 -48.43 -57.57
C SER A 451 30.76 -49.69 -57.53
N ALA A 452 29.76 -49.62 -56.59
CA ALA A 452 28.79 -50.72 -56.43
C ALA A 452 27.48 -50.50 -57.20
N VAL A 453 27.36 -49.40 -57.94
CA VAL A 453 26.19 -49.04 -58.72
C VAL A 453 26.35 -49.67 -60.11
N ASP A 454 25.38 -50.45 -60.58
CA ASP A 454 25.38 -51.02 -61.94
C ASP A 454 25.24 -49.88 -62.96
N ASP A 455 26.04 -49.97 -64.06
CA ASP A 455 26.02 -48.95 -65.13
C ASP A 455 24.64 -48.77 -65.79
N ARG A 456 23.68 -49.64 -65.49
CA ARG A 456 22.29 -49.60 -65.98
C ARG A 456 21.36 -48.74 -65.16
N ASP A 457 21.65 -48.54 -63.86
CA ASP A 457 20.84 -47.75 -62.97
C ASP A 457 21.53 -46.39 -62.66
N GLY A 458 20.98 -45.33 -63.18
CA GLY A 458 21.50 -43.99 -62.94
C GLY A 458 21.39 -43.57 -61.48
N GLU A 459 22.25 -42.66 -61.05
CA GLU A 459 22.24 -42.05 -59.63
C GLU A 459 20.83 -41.58 -59.27
N ALA A 460 20.04 -41.06 -60.19
CA ALA A 460 18.67 -40.59 -59.99
C ALA A 460 17.69 -41.77 -59.70
N ASP A 461 17.86 -42.93 -60.30
CA ASP A 461 16.98 -44.09 -60.09
C ASP A 461 17.26 -44.73 -58.72
N ILE A 462 18.50 -44.73 -58.27
CA ILE A 462 18.88 -45.21 -56.95
C ILE A 462 18.30 -44.31 -55.89
N THR A 463 18.42 -42.97 -56.01
CA THR A 463 17.84 -42.02 -55.13
C THR A 463 16.31 -42.15 -55.04
N ARG A 464 15.66 -42.40 -56.16
CA ARG A 464 14.24 -42.67 -56.28
C ARG A 464 13.82 -43.98 -55.59
N ASN A 465 14.63 -45.04 -55.74
CA ASN A 465 14.37 -46.33 -55.11
C ASN A 465 14.56 -46.27 -53.59
N ILE A 466 15.58 -45.57 -53.13
CA ILE A 466 15.77 -45.30 -51.69
C ILE A 466 14.56 -44.58 -51.10
N ASN A 467 14.12 -43.49 -51.71
CA ASN A 467 12.99 -42.69 -51.25
C ASN A 467 11.64 -43.43 -51.30
N SER A 468 11.52 -44.42 -52.23
CA SER A 468 10.31 -45.22 -52.40
C SER A 468 10.35 -46.58 -51.70
N SER A 469 11.39 -46.83 -50.85
CA SER A 469 11.61 -48.13 -50.19
C SER A 469 11.65 -49.37 -51.13
N LYS A 470 12.09 -49.17 -52.34
CA LYS A 470 12.22 -50.26 -53.30
C LYS A 470 13.61 -50.98 -53.17
N PRO A 471 13.70 -52.20 -53.50
CA PRO A 471 14.99 -52.93 -53.46
C PRO A 471 16.04 -52.28 -54.37
N ILE A 472 17.25 -52.15 -53.86
CA ILE A 472 18.41 -51.61 -54.53
C ILE A 472 19.31 -52.80 -54.89
N PHE A 473 19.68 -53.00 -56.19
CA PHE A 473 20.60 -53.98 -56.61
C PHE A 473 22.02 -53.42 -56.63
N VAL A 474 22.94 -54.14 -56.01
CA VAL A 474 24.34 -53.73 -55.85
C VAL A 474 25.25 -54.78 -56.54
N ASP A 475 26.22 -54.32 -57.31
CA ASP A 475 27.21 -55.17 -57.91
C ASP A 475 28.27 -55.60 -56.86
N THR A 476 28.15 -56.85 -56.41
CA THR A 476 29.04 -57.45 -55.41
C THR A 476 30.41 -57.87 -55.96
N ASP A 477 30.51 -58.03 -57.23
CA ASP A 477 31.77 -58.49 -57.93
C ASP A 477 32.82 -57.36 -57.88
N ARG A 478 32.38 -56.10 -57.83
CA ARG A 478 33.27 -54.93 -57.75
C ARG A 478 33.63 -54.51 -56.31
N VAL A 479 32.82 -54.85 -55.36
CA VAL A 479 32.97 -54.33 -53.94
C VAL A 479 33.27 -55.44 -52.94
N GLY A 480 33.13 -56.70 -53.34
CA GLY A 480 33.46 -57.87 -52.52
C GLY A 480 32.39 -58.28 -51.47
N SER A 481 31.56 -57.41 -51.04
CA SER A 481 30.42 -57.73 -50.14
C SER A 481 29.37 -56.63 -50.13
N VAL A 482 28.10 -57.01 -49.91
CA VAL A 482 26.99 -56.02 -49.73
C VAL A 482 27.22 -55.09 -48.62
N GLN A 483 27.87 -55.51 -47.52
CA GLN A 483 28.18 -54.65 -46.34
C GLN A 483 29.17 -53.55 -46.66
N ASN A 484 30.10 -53.75 -47.58
CA ASN A 484 31.05 -52.71 -48.00
C ASN A 484 30.44 -51.78 -49.08
N ALA A 485 29.37 -52.19 -49.74
CA ALA A 485 28.69 -51.43 -50.77
C ALA A 485 27.69 -50.42 -50.21
N ILE A 486 27.04 -50.79 -49.15
CA ILE A 486 25.94 -49.99 -48.53
C ILE A 486 26.26 -49.70 -47.08
N GLY A 487 26.47 -48.45 -46.81
CA GLY A 487 26.59 -47.89 -45.42
C GLY A 487 25.31 -47.10 -45.05
N THR A 488 24.84 -47.27 -43.87
CA THR A 488 23.81 -46.39 -43.35
C THR A 488 24.47 -45.33 -42.46
N TYR A 489 24.28 -44.10 -42.77
CA TYR A 489 24.52 -43.06 -41.80
C TYR A 489 23.21 -42.62 -41.21
N GLY A 490 23.08 -42.69 -39.92
CA GLY A 490 21.93 -42.17 -39.18
C GLY A 490 22.39 -40.99 -38.37
N THR A 491 21.82 -39.85 -38.61
CA THR A 491 21.89 -38.75 -37.66
C THR A 491 20.79 -38.99 -36.62
N ASN A 492 21.04 -39.93 -35.70
CA ASN A 492 20.21 -40.08 -34.52
C ASN A 492 20.43 -38.88 -33.62
N ILE A 493 19.41 -38.53 -32.82
CA ILE A 493 19.59 -37.59 -31.75
C ILE A 493 20.80 -38.03 -30.94
N GLY A 494 21.92 -37.36 -31.12
CA GLY A 494 23.17 -37.71 -30.45
C GLY A 494 23.06 -37.61 -28.94
N SER A 495 23.82 -38.37 -28.22
CA SER A 495 23.93 -38.25 -26.74
C SER A 495 24.21 -36.82 -26.32
N GLY A 496 24.92 -36.03 -27.14
CA GLY A 496 25.16 -34.60 -26.92
C GLY A 496 23.90 -33.73 -26.87
N THR A 497 22.94 -34.02 -27.78
CA THR A 497 21.65 -33.26 -27.77
C THR A 497 20.83 -33.59 -26.53
N LEU A 498 20.83 -34.87 -26.08
CA LEU A 498 20.17 -35.25 -24.83
C LEU A 498 20.82 -34.57 -23.63
N GLN A 499 22.15 -34.45 -23.61
CA GLN A 499 22.86 -33.70 -22.56
C GLN A 499 22.50 -32.21 -22.58
N MET A 500 22.31 -31.60 -23.75
CA MET A 500 21.84 -30.22 -23.85
C MET A 500 20.46 -29.98 -23.19
N PHE A 501 19.52 -30.93 -23.29
CA PHE A 501 18.24 -30.85 -22.59
C PHE A 501 18.43 -30.89 -21.06
N GLN A 502 19.34 -31.70 -20.56
CA GLN A 502 19.66 -31.71 -19.11
C GLN A 502 20.27 -30.39 -18.66
N VAL A 503 21.15 -29.79 -19.47
CA VAL A 503 21.71 -28.48 -19.22
C VAL A 503 20.60 -27.41 -19.19
N ILE A 504 19.64 -27.44 -20.12
CA ILE A 504 18.50 -26.53 -20.10
C ILE A 504 17.72 -26.64 -18.79
N GLN A 505 17.44 -27.85 -18.34
CA GLN A 505 16.73 -28.08 -17.08
C GLN A 505 17.53 -27.55 -15.88
N ALA A 506 18.84 -27.81 -15.84
CA ALA A 506 19.71 -27.31 -14.79
C ALA A 506 19.77 -25.78 -14.74
N VAL A 507 19.84 -25.12 -15.91
CA VAL A 507 19.80 -23.65 -15.99
C VAL A 507 18.46 -23.09 -15.52
N GLN A 508 17.35 -23.72 -15.92
CA GLN A 508 16.01 -23.31 -15.47
C GLN A 508 15.89 -23.44 -13.94
N GLN A 509 16.36 -24.55 -13.38
CA GLN A 509 16.39 -24.75 -11.94
C GLN A 509 17.25 -23.71 -11.22
N SER A 510 18.43 -23.38 -11.77
CA SER A 510 19.28 -22.32 -11.24
C SER A 510 18.56 -20.95 -11.23
N ILE A 511 17.83 -20.62 -12.30
CA ILE A 511 17.00 -19.39 -12.34
C ILE A 511 15.94 -19.42 -11.25
N GLN A 512 15.25 -20.54 -11.06
CA GLN A 512 14.24 -20.71 -10.02
C GLN A 512 14.82 -20.55 -8.60
N ASP A 513 15.99 -21.13 -8.35
CA ASP A 513 16.66 -21.04 -7.06
C ASP A 513 17.07 -19.59 -6.71
N VAL A 514 17.58 -18.84 -7.69
CA VAL A 514 18.01 -17.44 -7.53
C VAL A 514 16.81 -16.51 -7.33
N THR A 515 15.74 -16.73 -8.08
CA THR A 515 14.56 -15.84 -8.07
C THR A 515 13.53 -16.18 -7.00
N GLY A 516 13.64 -17.38 -6.41
CA GLY A 516 12.61 -17.92 -5.52
C GLY A 516 11.30 -18.29 -6.23
N VAL A 517 11.22 -18.16 -7.58
CA VAL A 517 10.05 -18.55 -8.36
C VAL A 517 10.18 -20.01 -8.76
N ASN A 518 9.48 -20.89 -8.07
CA ASN A 518 9.52 -22.32 -8.31
C ASN A 518 8.23 -22.84 -8.96
N GLU A 519 8.26 -24.08 -9.45
CA GLU A 519 7.12 -24.73 -10.13
C GLU A 519 5.90 -24.87 -9.23
N ALA A 520 6.09 -25.02 -7.92
CA ALA A 520 5.01 -25.07 -6.96
C ALA A 520 4.22 -23.75 -6.91
N MET A 521 4.91 -22.60 -7.03
CA MET A 521 4.27 -21.28 -7.07
C MET A 521 3.55 -21.02 -8.40
N THR A 522 4.02 -21.61 -9.51
CA THR A 522 3.40 -21.43 -10.83
C THR A 522 2.25 -22.39 -11.07
N GLY A 523 1.98 -23.32 -10.17
CA GLY A 523 0.91 -24.32 -10.30
C GLY A 523 1.18 -25.41 -11.35
N THR A 524 2.41 -25.49 -11.85
CA THR A 524 2.80 -26.48 -12.88
C THR A 524 3.30 -27.81 -12.29
N GLN A 525 3.26 -27.96 -10.98
CA GLN A 525 3.70 -29.18 -10.33
C GLN A 525 2.68 -30.29 -10.56
N GLY A 526 2.94 -31.11 -11.59
CA GLY A 526 2.15 -32.27 -11.95
C GLY A 526 2.72 -33.55 -11.31
N GLY A 527 1.96 -34.15 -10.42
CA GLY A 527 2.21 -35.49 -9.91
C GLY A 527 1.40 -35.73 -8.65
N SER A 528 0.54 -36.73 -8.66
CA SER A 528 -0.26 -37.18 -7.51
C SER A 528 0.59 -37.64 -6.32
N ASP A 529 1.90 -37.77 -6.47
CA ASP A 529 2.81 -38.36 -5.49
C ASP A 529 3.63 -37.32 -4.69
N VAL A 530 3.44 -36.01 -4.94
CA VAL A 530 4.18 -34.99 -4.19
C VAL A 530 3.43 -34.69 -2.89
N LEU A 531 4.10 -34.93 -1.76
CA LEU A 531 3.56 -34.65 -0.42
C LEU A 531 3.24 -33.15 -0.28
N VAL A 532 2.04 -32.83 0.16
CA VAL A 532 1.55 -31.45 0.36
C VAL A 532 2.55 -30.63 1.21
N GLY A 533 3.15 -31.21 2.23
CA GLY A 533 4.14 -30.54 3.06
C GLY A 533 5.44 -30.15 2.34
N VAL A 534 5.83 -30.88 1.28
CA VAL A 534 6.99 -30.52 0.46
C VAL A 534 6.67 -29.32 -0.41
N VAL A 535 5.46 -29.28 -0.99
CA VAL A 535 4.97 -28.13 -1.76
C VAL A 535 4.90 -26.87 -0.93
N GLU A 536 4.32 -26.97 0.28
CA GLU A 536 4.26 -25.85 1.24
C GLU A 536 5.64 -25.36 1.63
N ALA A 537 6.59 -26.25 1.92
CA ALA A 537 7.96 -25.88 2.24
C ALA A 537 8.68 -25.18 1.06
N GLN A 538 8.42 -25.61 -0.18
CA GLN A 538 8.95 -24.96 -1.38
C GLN A 538 8.37 -23.55 -1.58
N ILE A 539 7.05 -23.39 -1.37
CA ILE A 539 6.39 -22.09 -1.44
C ILE A 539 6.94 -21.14 -0.37
N GLN A 540 7.07 -21.63 0.88
CA GLN A 540 7.65 -20.83 1.96
C GLN A 540 9.09 -20.41 1.69
N ARG A 541 9.95 -21.32 1.19
CA ARG A 541 11.33 -20.98 0.83
C ARG A 541 11.38 -19.93 -0.29
N GLY A 542 10.54 -20.06 -1.32
CA GLY A 542 10.45 -19.09 -2.39
C GLY A 542 9.98 -17.73 -1.91
N SER A 543 8.98 -17.67 -1.02
CA SER A 543 8.47 -16.42 -0.46
C SER A 543 9.53 -15.68 0.38
N LEU A 544 10.38 -16.41 1.11
CA LEU A 544 11.49 -15.81 1.88
C LEU A 544 12.52 -15.12 0.98
N VAL A 545 12.82 -15.69 -0.19
CA VAL A 545 13.74 -15.06 -1.18
C VAL A 545 13.13 -13.77 -1.74
N GLN A 546 11.82 -13.72 -1.90
CA GLN A 546 11.10 -12.57 -2.45
C GLN A 546 10.76 -11.49 -1.39
N GLU A 547 10.89 -11.79 -0.11
CA GLU A 547 10.51 -10.88 0.99
C GLU A 547 11.18 -9.50 0.92
N PRO A 548 12.49 -9.36 0.63
CA PRO A 548 13.13 -8.04 0.49
C PRO A 548 12.51 -7.19 -0.62
N PHE A 549 12.04 -7.82 -1.70
CA PHE A 549 11.37 -7.14 -2.80
C PHE A 549 10.02 -6.54 -2.35
N TYR A 550 9.20 -7.32 -1.64
CA TYR A 550 7.92 -6.82 -1.12
C TYR A 550 8.09 -5.80 0.00
N TRP A 551 9.19 -5.89 0.76
CA TRP A 551 9.54 -4.86 1.73
C TRP A 551 9.86 -3.52 1.05
N ALA A 552 10.58 -3.53 -0.07
CA ALA A 552 10.82 -2.35 -0.88
C ALA A 552 9.50 -1.74 -1.40
N LEU A 553 8.60 -2.57 -1.93
CA LEU A 553 7.27 -2.13 -2.36
C LEU A 553 6.44 -1.52 -1.21
N THR A 554 6.44 -2.18 -0.04
CA THR A 554 5.76 -1.67 1.16
C THR A 554 6.30 -0.30 1.58
N SER A 555 7.61 -0.09 1.45
CA SER A 555 8.26 1.18 1.78
C SER A 555 7.84 2.30 0.82
N ILE A 556 7.69 2.01 -0.48
CA ILE A 556 7.15 2.97 -1.46
C ILE A 556 5.71 3.34 -1.11
N LEU A 557 4.87 2.33 -0.88
CA LEU A 557 3.46 2.55 -0.56
C LEU A 557 3.29 3.35 0.73
N ARG A 558 4.07 3.06 1.78
CA ARG A 558 4.05 3.85 3.02
C ARG A 558 4.35 5.31 2.75
N GLN A 559 5.41 5.61 2.00
CA GLN A 559 5.76 6.99 1.63
C GLN A 559 4.66 7.64 0.76
N ALA A 560 4.02 6.87 -0.13
CA ALA A 560 2.91 7.35 -0.95
C ALA A 560 1.71 7.74 -0.08
N TYR A 561 1.32 6.90 0.87
CA TYR A 561 0.24 7.22 1.82
C TYR A 561 0.59 8.39 2.75
N GLU A 562 1.85 8.51 3.20
CA GLU A 562 2.31 9.71 3.94
C GLU A 562 2.15 10.98 3.11
N HIS A 563 2.48 10.92 1.82
CA HIS A 563 2.29 12.03 0.89
C HIS A 563 0.81 12.35 0.66
N MET A 564 -0.04 11.33 0.46
CA MET A 564 -1.49 11.49 0.35
C MET A 564 -2.07 12.16 1.61
N ALA A 565 -1.67 11.72 2.81
CA ALA A 565 -2.13 12.29 4.06
C ALA A 565 -1.69 13.76 4.23
N THR A 566 -0.48 14.11 3.78
CA THR A 566 0.09 15.45 4.00
C THR A 566 -0.36 16.43 2.91
N VAL A 567 -0.22 16.06 1.66
CA VAL A 567 -0.54 16.92 0.50
C VAL A 567 -2.04 16.88 0.20
N GLY A 568 -2.66 15.69 0.28
CA GLY A 568 -4.09 15.53 0.05
C GLY A 568 -4.93 16.38 1.00
N LYS A 569 -4.62 16.38 2.32
CA LYS A 569 -5.34 17.24 3.27
C LYS A 569 -5.25 18.74 2.91
N ALA A 570 -4.11 19.19 2.36
CA ALA A 570 -3.94 20.59 1.97
C ALA A 570 -4.76 20.94 0.70
N ILE A 571 -4.72 20.08 -0.32
CA ILE A 571 -5.50 20.25 -1.55
C ILE A 571 -7.00 20.29 -1.24
N TYR A 572 -7.49 19.32 -0.43
CA TYR A 572 -8.92 19.23 -0.14
C TYR A 572 -9.41 20.22 0.93
N TYR A 573 -8.51 20.80 1.72
CA TYR A 573 -8.84 21.95 2.57
C TYR A 573 -9.20 23.18 1.73
N ASP A 574 -8.42 23.45 0.68
CA ASP A 574 -8.68 24.57 -0.23
C ASP A 574 -9.91 24.31 -1.11
N ASN A 575 -10.25 23.03 -1.34
CA ASN A 575 -11.35 22.60 -2.21
C ASN A 575 -12.39 21.72 -1.50
N PRO A 576 -13.13 22.23 -0.49
CA PRO A 576 -13.97 21.41 0.37
C PRO A 576 -15.22 20.80 -0.32
N ARG A 577 -15.60 21.30 -1.49
CA ARG A 577 -16.83 20.87 -2.17
C ARG A 577 -16.82 19.42 -2.65
N LYS A 578 -15.64 18.82 -2.83
CA LYS A 578 -15.49 17.46 -3.37
C LYS A 578 -15.51 16.37 -2.32
N LEU A 579 -15.27 16.69 -1.06
CA LEU A 579 -15.25 15.72 0.04
C LEU A 579 -16.62 15.26 0.54
N ALA A 580 -17.70 15.79 -0.01
CA ALA A 580 -19.06 15.36 0.34
C ALA A 580 -19.48 14.05 -0.34
N MET A 581 -18.59 13.37 -1.05
CA MET A 581 -18.93 12.23 -1.87
C MET A 581 -18.22 10.94 -1.42
N MET A 582 -19.05 9.94 -1.17
CA MET A 582 -18.80 8.50 -1.22
C MET A 582 -17.62 7.95 -0.41
N ILE A 583 -17.94 7.25 0.62
CA ILE A 583 -17.00 6.36 1.29
C ILE A 583 -17.61 4.98 1.32
N GLY A 584 -16.91 4.02 0.70
CA GLY A 584 -17.07 2.60 0.84
C GLY A 584 -18.49 2.02 0.77
N ASP A 585 -18.61 0.76 1.05
CA ASP A 585 -19.85 -0.02 1.08
C ASP A 585 -20.84 0.39 2.21
N GLU A 586 -20.40 1.21 3.16
CA GLU A 586 -21.19 1.57 4.34
C GLU A 586 -21.99 2.87 4.22
N GLY A 587 -21.88 3.58 3.10
CA GLY A 587 -22.69 4.77 2.83
C GLY A 587 -21.91 6.08 2.71
N LEU A 588 -22.67 7.18 2.57
CA LEU A 588 -22.16 8.55 2.44
C LEU A 588 -21.67 9.03 3.81
N SER A 589 -20.37 9.13 4.02
CA SER A 589 -19.84 9.91 5.11
C SER A 589 -19.30 11.24 4.60
N ARG A 590 -19.62 12.31 5.31
CA ARG A 590 -19.11 13.64 5.00
C ARG A 590 -17.76 13.80 5.70
N ILE A 591 -16.72 13.94 4.91
CA ILE A 591 -15.40 14.31 5.41
C ILE A 591 -15.33 15.84 5.43
N GLU A 592 -14.92 16.42 6.53
CA GLU A 592 -14.70 17.85 6.66
C GLU A 592 -13.27 18.10 7.14
N ILE A 593 -12.41 18.55 6.22
CA ILE A 593 -11.03 18.91 6.55
C ILE A 593 -11.02 20.33 7.10
N THR A 594 -10.70 20.48 8.37
CA THR A 594 -10.58 21.76 9.07
C THR A 594 -9.13 22.21 9.18
N LYS A 595 -8.92 23.47 9.62
CA LYS A 595 -7.58 23.99 9.90
C LYS A 595 -6.80 23.14 10.91
N ASP A 596 -7.51 22.54 11.84
CA ASP A 596 -6.88 21.70 12.86
C ASP A 596 -6.27 20.43 12.27
N HIS A 597 -6.89 19.85 11.22
CA HIS A 597 -6.32 18.73 10.47
C HIS A 597 -5.00 19.11 9.79
N LEU A 598 -4.88 20.35 9.27
CA LEU A 598 -3.63 20.82 8.66
C LEU A 598 -2.48 20.90 9.66
N LEU A 599 -2.79 21.20 10.91
CA LEU A 599 -1.81 21.33 11.99
C LEU A 599 -1.38 19.97 12.58
N GLN A 600 -2.05 18.89 12.24
CA GLN A 600 -1.71 17.57 12.76
C GLN A 600 -0.73 16.84 11.84
N ASP A 601 0.25 16.17 12.45
CA ASP A 601 1.17 15.26 11.78
C ASP A 601 0.66 13.82 11.90
N TYR A 602 0.68 13.14 10.77
CA TYR A 602 0.22 11.76 10.67
C TYR A 602 1.37 10.83 10.29
N ARG A 603 1.45 9.68 10.96
CA ARG A 603 2.31 8.58 10.55
C ARG A 603 1.48 7.45 10.01
N ILE A 604 1.94 6.90 8.91
CA ILE A 604 1.27 5.79 8.23
C ILE A 604 1.89 4.48 8.68
N PHE A 605 1.04 3.60 9.16
CA PHE A 605 1.37 2.19 9.41
C PHE A 605 0.72 1.37 8.31
N ILE A 606 1.52 0.59 7.60
CA ILE A 606 1.00 -0.37 6.63
C ILE A 606 1.10 -1.75 7.25
N LYS A 607 -0.05 -2.40 7.39
CA LYS A 607 -0.15 -3.79 7.75
C LYS A 607 -0.28 -4.60 6.46
N ARG A 608 0.70 -5.46 6.22
CA ARG A 608 0.67 -6.40 5.12
C ARG A 608 0.03 -7.69 5.61
N SER A 609 -1.11 -8.06 5.06
CA SER A 609 -1.73 -9.35 5.29
C SER A 609 -1.55 -10.24 4.06
N GLU A 610 -1.08 -11.45 4.31
CA GLU A 610 -1.14 -12.50 3.28
C GLU A 610 -2.59 -12.80 3.01
N THR A 611 -2.90 -12.85 1.74
CA THR A 611 -4.22 -12.76 1.19
C THR A 611 -5.35 -13.53 1.77
N PRO A 612 -6.48 -12.96 1.40
CA PRO A 612 -7.77 -13.18 2.02
C PRO A 612 -8.28 -14.61 1.91
N GLU A 613 -7.97 -15.36 0.86
CA GLU A 613 -8.64 -16.65 0.67
C GLU A 613 -8.32 -17.69 1.74
N GLN A 614 -7.08 -17.86 2.14
CA GLN A 614 -6.75 -18.79 3.23
C GLN A 614 -7.07 -18.18 4.60
N GLY A 615 -6.77 -16.91 4.80
CA GLY A 615 -7.11 -16.18 6.01
C GLY A 615 -8.61 -15.98 6.16
N VAL A 616 -9.33 -15.64 5.08
CA VAL A 616 -10.79 -15.55 5.05
C VAL A 616 -11.43 -16.91 5.22
N ASN A 617 -10.91 -17.96 4.59
CA ASN A 617 -11.41 -19.33 4.78
C ASN A 617 -11.19 -19.81 6.21
N ALA A 618 -10.03 -19.56 6.81
CA ALA A 618 -9.76 -19.87 8.20
C ALA A 618 -10.65 -19.04 9.15
N ALA A 619 -10.80 -17.74 8.88
CA ALA A 619 -11.70 -16.86 9.63
C ALA A 619 -13.17 -17.27 9.46
N ASN A 620 -13.60 -17.64 8.27
CA ASN A 620 -14.95 -18.16 8.01
C ASN A 620 -15.18 -19.49 8.71
N GLN A 621 -14.22 -20.42 8.72
CA GLN A 621 -14.31 -21.67 9.48
C GLN A 621 -14.42 -21.40 10.99
N LEU A 622 -13.65 -20.43 11.48
CA LEU A 622 -13.72 -20.01 12.88
C LEU A 622 -15.07 -19.36 13.20
N LEU A 623 -15.59 -18.50 12.30
CA LEU A 623 -16.94 -17.93 12.41
C LEU A 623 -18.03 -18.99 12.41
N PHE A 624 -17.94 -20.03 11.57
CA PHE A 624 -18.87 -21.16 11.58
C PHE A 624 -18.83 -21.92 12.90
N THR A 625 -17.63 -22.17 13.43
CA THR A 625 -17.47 -22.83 14.72
C THR A 625 -18.05 -22.01 15.88
N LEU A 626 -17.85 -20.70 15.84
CA LEU A 626 -18.39 -19.76 16.82
C LEU A 626 -19.91 -19.64 16.74
N LEU A 627 -20.48 -19.65 15.53
CA LEU A 627 -21.92 -19.67 15.32
C LEU A 627 -22.54 -20.96 15.83
N GLN A 628 -21.93 -22.13 15.53
CA GLN A 628 -22.39 -23.44 16.03
C GLN A 628 -22.29 -23.56 17.58
N ALA A 629 -21.26 -22.93 18.15
CA ALA A 629 -21.10 -22.85 19.60
C ALA A 629 -22.05 -21.84 20.28
N GLY A 630 -22.86 -21.09 19.50
CA GLY A 630 -23.72 -20.03 20.00
C GLY A 630 -22.98 -18.87 20.63
N MET A 631 -21.73 -18.66 20.21
CA MET A 631 -20.87 -17.58 20.71
C MET A 631 -20.99 -16.29 19.90
N ILE A 632 -21.62 -16.31 18.74
CA ILE A 632 -21.92 -15.14 17.90
C ILE A 632 -23.34 -15.26 17.35
N ASP A 633 -23.97 -14.12 17.09
CA ASP A 633 -25.32 -14.06 16.55
C ASP A 633 -25.29 -14.20 15.01
N GLN A 634 -26.41 -14.65 14.42
CA GLN A 634 -26.55 -14.81 12.96
C GLN A 634 -26.33 -13.51 12.20
N LEU A 635 -26.64 -12.37 12.79
CA LEU A 635 -26.47 -11.05 12.20
C LEU A 635 -25.00 -10.64 12.14
N ILE A 636 -24.25 -10.92 13.20
CA ILE A 636 -22.79 -10.70 13.27
C ILE A 636 -22.09 -11.63 12.27
N PHE A 637 -22.53 -12.89 12.20
CA PHE A 637 -22.00 -13.84 11.22
C PHE A 637 -22.21 -13.35 9.77
N ALA A 638 -23.43 -12.92 9.44
CA ALA A 638 -23.75 -12.43 8.08
C ALA A 638 -22.93 -11.19 7.68
N ASN A 639 -22.67 -10.28 8.61
CA ASN A 639 -21.89 -9.07 8.36
C ASN A 639 -20.39 -9.37 8.20
N LEU A 640 -19.88 -10.38 8.87
CA LEU A 640 -18.45 -10.72 8.84
C LEU A 640 -18.11 -11.81 7.82
N PHE A 641 -19.09 -12.57 7.34
CA PHE A 641 -18.84 -13.64 6.38
C PHE A 641 -18.23 -13.11 5.08
N ASN A 642 -17.15 -13.73 4.60
CA ASN A 642 -16.32 -13.32 3.47
C ASN A 642 -15.53 -12.00 3.61
N ARG A 643 -15.68 -11.27 4.73
CA ARG A 643 -14.93 -10.03 5.02
C ARG A 643 -14.07 -10.17 6.28
N ALA A 644 -14.16 -11.31 6.95
CA ALA A 644 -13.56 -11.51 8.26
C ALA A 644 -12.03 -11.61 8.19
N THR A 645 -11.36 -10.72 8.90
CA THR A 645 -9.98 -10.95 9.33
C THR A 645 -10.00 -11.59 10.73
N PRO A 646 -8.98 -12.35 11.13
CA PRO A 646 -8.91 -12.94 12.49
C PRO A 646 -9.09 -11.91 13.60
N GLU A 647 -8.68 -10.67 13.38
CA GLU A 647 -8.84 -9.56 14.32
C GLU A 647 -10.28 -9.08 14.44
N LEU A 648 -10.99 -8.94 13.30
CA LEU A 648 -12.40 -8.57 13.29
C LEU A 648 -13.24 -9.64 13.99
N VAL A 649 -12.92 -10.91 13.76
CA VAL A 649 -13.57 -12.03 14.46
C VAL A 649 -13.30 -11.97 15.96
N ALA A 650 -12.06 -11.73 16.37
CA ALA A 650 -11.69 -11.58 17.77
C ALA A 650 -12.40 -10.40 18.45
N ASN A 651 -12.50 -9.27 17.76
CA ASN A 651 -13.21 -8.08 18.28
C ASN A 651 -14.71 -8.32 18.40
N ALA A 652 -15.33 -8.92 17.38
CA ALA A 652 -16.74 -9.30 17.42
C ALA A 652 -17.04 -10.30 18.55
N LEU A 653 -16.15 -11.26 18.77
CA LEU A 653 -16.27 -12.22 19.85
C LEU A 653 -16.16 -11.55 21.24
N ARG A 654 -15.22 -10.61 21.40
CA ARG A 654 -15.08 -9.83 22.63
C ARG A 654 -16.34 -8.98 22.88
N GLN A 655 -16.88 -8.35 21.83
CA GLN A 655 -18.08 -7.53 21.91
C GLN A 655 -19.30 -8.40 22.30
N TYR A 656 -19.48 -9.56 21.66
CA TYR A 656 -20.55 -10.50 22.00
C TYR A 656 -20.44 -11.03 23.44
N GLN A 657 -19.23 -11.38 23.88
CA GLN A 657 -19.00 -11.82 25.26
C GLN A 657 -19.35 -10.73 26.27
N ARG A 658 -19.10 -9.45 25.94
CA ARG A 658 -19.51 -8.31 26.78
C ARG A 658 -21.02 -8.16 26.83
N ASP A 659 -21.68 -8.17 25.68
CA ASP A 659 -23.14 -8.02 25.59
C ASP A 659 -23.83 -9.17 26.33
N LYS A 660 -23.31 -10.39 26.22
CA LYS A 660 -23.81 -11.53 26.96
C LYS A 660 -23.60 -11.39 28.48
N LYS A 661 -22.45 -10.89 28.90
CA LYS A 661 -22.14 -10.62 30.30
C LYS A 661 -23.04 -9.51 30.87
N MET A 662 -23.29 -8.47 30.09
CA MET A 662 -24.23 -7.39 30.43
C MET A 662 -25.66 -7.91 30.54
N ALA A 663 -26.12 -8.67 29.53
CA ALA A 663 -27.44 -9.29 29.55
C ALA A 663 -27.62 -10.29 30.74
N GLN A 664 -26.59 -11.04 31.09
CA GLN A 664 -26.62 -11.89 32.30
C GLN A 664 -26.69 -11.05 33.59
N GLN A 665 -25.91 -10.00 33.69
CA GLN A 665 -25.94 -9.11 34.84
C GLN A 665 -27.31 -8.39 34.99
N GLU A 666 -27.91 -7.96 33.87
CA GLU A 666 -29.27 -7.43 33.87
C GLU A 666 -30.32 -8.46 34.27
N ALA A 667 -30.19 -9.67 33.77
CA ALA A 667 -31.07 -10.79 34.17
C ALA A 667 -30.91 -11.13 35.65
N ASP A 668 -29.70 -11.14 36.18
CA ASP A 668 -29.43 -11.37 37.60
C ASP A 668 -29.96 -10.22 38.48
N LYS A 669 -29.82 -8.95 38.04
CA LYS A 669 -30.41 -7.79 38.69
C LYS A 669 -31.94 -7.87 38.71
N ALA A 670 -32.54 -8.16 37.55
CA ALA A 670 -34.01 -8.33 37.46
C ALA A 670 -34.49 -9.52 38.35
N ALA A 671 -33.73 -10.61 38.44
CA ALA A 671 -34.05 -11.72 39.32
C ALA A 671 -33.89 -11.33 40.80
N GLN A 672 -32.89 -10.55 41.18
CA GLN A 672 -32.73 -10.01 42.53
C GLN A 672 -33.83 -9.03 42.89
N GLU A 673 -34.18 -8.12 41.99
CA GLU A 673 -35.31 -7.19 42.19
C GLU A 673 -36.62 -7.90 42.30
N GLY A 674 -36.89 -8.92 41.47
CA GLY A 674 -38.04 -9.79 41.57
C GLY A 674 -38.09 -10.58 42.91
N ALA A 675 -36.94 -11.05 43.39
CA ALA A 675 -36.84 -11.74 44.69
C ALA A 675 -37.05 -10.74 45.88
N VAL A 676 -36.56 -9.50 45.76
CA VAL A 676 -36.80 -8.46 46.75
C VAL A 676 -38.27 -8.05 46.81
N GLN A 677 -38.90 -7.86 45.62
CA GLN A 677 -40.33 -7.59 45.50
C GLN A 677 -41.19 -8.74 46.03
N GLY A 678 -40.81 -9.98 45.70
CA GLY A 678 -41.47 -11.18 46.24
C GLY A 678 -41.38 -11.29 47.77
N ARG A 679 -40.24 -10.94 48.38
CA ARG A 679 -40.08 -10.92 49.81
C ARG A 679 -40.86 -9.75 50.48
N ALA A 680 -40.92 -8.58 49.83
CA ALA A 680 -41.74 -7.47 50.25
C ALA A 680 -43.23 -7.83 50.24
N ALA A 681 -43.70 -8.42 49.14
CA ALA A 681 -45.09 -8.88 49.03
C ALA A 681 -45.45 -10.00 50.05
N GLN A 682 -44.51 -10.92 50.37
CA GLN A 682 -44.69 -11.89 51.45
C GLN A 682 -44.70 -11.26 52.82
N ALA A 683 -43.87 -10.25 53.06
CA ALA A 683 -43.89 -9.48 54.33
C ALA A 683 -45.20 -8.70 54.49
N ASP A 684 -45.73 -8.09 53.45
CA ASP A 684 -47.02 -7.41 53.47
C ASP A 684 -48.20 -8.38 53.71
N MET A 685 -48.19 -9.54 53.09
CA MET A 685 -49.22 -10.59 53.36
C MET A 685 -49.13 -11.12 54.78
N LEU A 686 -47.91 -11.30 55.31
CA LEU A 686 -47.71 -11.71 56.72
C LEU A 686 -48.19 -10.61 57.70
N ALA A 687 -47.92 -9.34 57.37
CA ALA A 687 -48.37 -8.20 58.15
C ALA A 687 -49.91 -8.05 58.11
N GLN A 688 -50.56 -8.28 56.97
CA GLN A 688 -52.01 -8.31 56.84
C GLN A 688 -52.62 -9.50 57.61
N ALA A 689 -52.05 -10.68 57.54
CA ALA A 689 -52.49 -11.85 58.32
C ALA A 689 -52.36 -11.63 59.83
N GLN A 690 -51.30 -10.98 60.30
CA GLN A 690 -51.13 -10.59 61.69
C GLN A 690 -52.13 -9.51 62.11
N GLN A 691 -52.46 -8.54 61.25
CA GLN A 691 -53.51 -7.55 61.53
C GLN A 691 -54.92 -8.21 61.60
N GLU A 692 -55.22 -9.13 60.73
CA GLU A 692 -56.47 -9.90 60.78
C GLU A 692 -56.59 -10.76 62.03
N GLN A 693 -55.48 -11.43 62.44
CA GLN A 693 -55.47 -12.17 63.72
C GLN A 693 -55.63 -11.28 64.92
N ALA A 694 -54.97 -10.09 64.94
CA ALA A 694 -55.14 -9.11 66.03
C ALA A 694 -56.57 -8.56 66.06
N ALA A 695 -57.17 -8.27 64.92
CA ALA A 695 -58.57 -7.83 64.83
C ALA A 695 -59.55 -8.93 65.30
N GLN A 696 -59.30 -10.23 64.93
CA GLN A 696 -60.12 -11.33 65.42
C GLN A 696 -59.93 -11.51 66.94
N GLN A 697 -58.73 -11.40 67.52
CA GLN A 697 -58.52 -11.40 68.95
C GLN A 697 -59.22 -10.26 69.68
N GLN A 698 -59.20 -9.07 69.07
CA GLN A 698 -59.87 -7.90 69.62
C GLN A 698 -61.40 -8.11 69.61
N GLN A 699 -61.98 -8.61 68.51
CA GLN A 699 -63.42 -8.98 68.44
C GLN A 699 -63.78 -10.07 69.44
N ALA A 700 -62.91 -11.06 69.63
CA ALA A 700 -63.17 -12.10 70.65
C ALA A 700 -63.10 -11.55 72.08
N MET A 701 -62.19 -10.62 72.39
CA MET A 701 -62.16 -9.91 73.66
C MET A 701 -63.38 -9.04 73.90
N ASP A 702 -63.79 -8.27 72.87
CA ASP A 702 -65.00 -7.43 72.93
C ASP A 702 -66.25 -8.29 73.12
N MET A 703 -66.37 -9.41 72.47
CA MET A 703 -67.45 -10.38 72.70
C MET A 703 -67.41 -10.96 74.12
N GLN A 704 -66.22 -11.29 74.64
CA GLN A 704 -66.11 -11.75 76.04
C GLN A 704 -66.51 -10.64 77.05
N GLN A 705 -66.11 -9.38 76.79
CA GLN A 705 -66.52 -8.24 77.59
C GLN A 705 -68.03 -7.99 77.55
N MET A 706 -68.66 -8.10 76.40
CA MET A 706 -70.11 -7.97 76.22
C MET A 706 -70.85 -9.16 76.94
N ALA A 707 -70.32 -10.37 76.84
CA ALA A 707 -70.89 -11.55 77.57
C ALA A 707 -70.79 -11.36 79.08
N HIS A 708 -69.61 -10.83 79.55
CA HIS A 708 -69.41 -10.51 80.98
C HIS A 708 -70.30 -9.37 81.45
N GLN A 709 -70.53 -8.35 80.67
CA GLN A 709 -71.50 -7.25 80.93
C GLN A 709 -72.94 -7.82 81.03
N GLN A 710 -73.36 -8.71 80.08
CA GLN A 710 -74.65 -9.33 80.10
C GLN A 710 -74.83 -10.26 81.31
N GLU A 711 -73.76 -10.93 81.76
CA GLU A 711 -73.82 -11.72 83.03
C GLU A 711 -73.96 -10.79 84.29
N LEU A 712 -73.22 -9.66 84.31
CA LEU A 712 -73.33 -8.65 85.34
C LEU A 712 -74.72 -8.02 85.35
N GLU A 713 -75.28 -7.73 84.22
CA GLU A 713 -76.65 -7.21 84.09
C GLU A 713 -77.73 -8.25 84.58
N LYS A 714 -77.52 -9.55 84.24
CA LYS A 714 -78.37 -10.59 84.76
C LYS A 714 -78.22 -10.83 86.27
N VAL A 715 -77.01 -10.61 86.79
CA VAL A 715 -76.84 -10.70 88.29
C VAL A 715 -77.49 -9.48 88.94
N ALA A 716 -77.34 -8.30 88.40
CA ALA A 716 -77.97 -7.03 88.89
C ALA A 716 -79.54 -7.14 88.87
N LEU A 717 -80.09 -7.73 87.77
CA LEU A 717 -81.52 -8.00 87.74
C LEU A 717 -82.00 -9.06 88.71
N LYS A 718 -81.17 -10.03 89.03
CA LYS A 718 -81.49 -11.04 90.06
C LYS A 718 -81.37 -10.45 91.44
N GLU A 719 -80.43 -9.55 91.73
CA GLU A 719 -80.37 -8.86 93.02
C GLU A 719 -81.49 -7.84 93.16
N GLY A 720 -81.82 -7.06 92.08
CA GLY A 720 -82.98 -6.20 92.10
C GLY A 720 -84.30 -6.93 92.43
N ALA A 721 -84.47 -8.10 91.79
CA ALA A 721 -85.65 -8.93 92.04
C ALA A 721 -85.65 -9.58 93.45
N LYS A 722 -84.50 -9.74 94.08
CA LYS A 722 -84.45 -10.16 95.49
C LYS A 722 -84.81 -9.01 96.48
N THR A 723 -84.33 -7.79 96.18
CA THR A 723 -84.67 -6.61 96.98
C THR A 723 -86.16 -6.26 96.87
N GLU A 724 -86.75 -6.37 95.72
CA GLU A 724 -88.21 -6.25 95.55
C GLU A 724 -89.03 -7.29 96.32
N ARG A 725 -88.57 -8.53 96.35
CA ARG A 725 -89.23 -9.57 97.12
C ARG A 725 -89.09 -9.39 98.64
N ASP A 726 -88.01 -8.82 99.11
CA ASP A 726 -87.81 -8.50 100.53
C ASP A 726 -88.57 -7.29 100.97
N ILE A 727 -88.79 -6.25 100.09
CA ILE A 727 -89.65 -5.12 100.34
C ILE A 727 -91.13 -5.49 100.38
N ILE A 728 -91.56 -6.44 99.55
CA ILE A 728 -92.95 -6.95 99.54
C ILE A 728 -93.23 -7.83 100.79
N LYS A 729 -92.21 -8.45 101.35
CA LYS A 729 -92.35 -9.23 102.62
C LYS A 729 -92.39 -8.33 103.90
N MET A 730 -91.85 -7.09 103.81
CA MET A 730 -91.93 -6.13 104.90
C MET A 730 -93.23 -5.30 104.92
N GLN A 731 -93.97 -5.21 103.85
CA GLN A 731 -95.26 -4.50 103.81
C GLN A 731 -96.51 -5.42 104.12
N GLY A 732 -96.31 -6.71 104.38
CA GLY A 732 -97.37 -7.62 104.72
C GLY A 732 -97.52 -7.98 106.22
N LEU A 733 -96.91 -7.13 107.13
CA LEU A 733 -97.08 -7.20 108.57
C LEU A 733 -97.32 -5.85 109.18
N GLN A 734 -98.50 -5.33 108.84
CA GLN A 734 -99.24 -4.43 109.65
C GLN A 734 -100.73 -4.70 109.46
#